data_26d1ef881b84f3e91dd64523756a7c97
#
_entry.id   26d1ef881b84f3e91dd64523756a7c97
#
_cell.length_a   1.000
_cell.length_b   1.000
_cell.length_c   1.000
_cell.angle_alpha   90.00
_cell.angle_beta   90.00
_cell.angle_gamma   90.00
#
_symmetry.space_group_name_H-M   'P 1'
#
loop_
_entity.id
_entity.type
_entity.pdbx_description
1 polymer ?
#
loop_
_entity_poly.entity_id
_entity_poly.type
_entity_poly.pdbx_seq_one_letter_code
_entity_poly.pdbx_strand_id
1 'polypeptide(L)'
;MSNNEQPTRSSRRQADEERDEEQRSGGLVKKIILSIVGVVVLLFVAGAALFFYYASSAPKISQSELASQNGTTIYDSQNRVISRLGLQKREYAKDSQVPATLKHAVVSIEDRRFYKHHGVDPIRIVGAATANIFGRSDGMQGGSTLTQQLVKLSVFSTAASDRTFKRKAQEAWLAINVERHFSKNQILDFYINKVFMGNGVYGMQTAAQYYYGKDLNQLSLSQLALLAGMPQSPTYYNPLSTNTQAATRRRNEVLNAMARSKYITQAQADKAAQESITADLDSSHGNTSNGDVNVDEKVIDPYIKEVLADLQSKGYNPYNDGLQVHTNIDLAAQKHLYTAANDTVPFQSNQMQAGVAVTDPHNGQVVAMLGGRHTGNVVYGLNRAVQTNRSSGSTAKPLMDYGPAIEYLQWPTFKAVQDTKFYYPGTSIALHDFDNKYKGTMTMRAALVQSRNVPAIRTLQDVGIKRATTFLNGLGISQKKPYTLQNGIGLYISPLQVSAAYAAFANGGTYYEPYYISSITTQDGNVKRFSSKGHQAMNKATAYMMTDMLKGVFTDSQGSGREANISGVNQAGKTGTTNYPGGNQSGVMDSWMAGYTKNYSIAVWTGYDRPQSASPISDTYTNSAQWLYKDEMQYLDSRNHASNWKMPDTVEAVRVNGKRQLVIKDSKWALEYAAIDDDDDSSSSSSESRSSSLSSSIVSSSSVFSNNQEQNSSSQTTQSSNANTTTPDNGNSNQQPNTQPSKGNNQ
;
A
#
# COMPACT_ATOMS: atom_id res chain seq x y z
N MET A 1 -17.68 45.01 85.22
CA MET A 1 -16.69 43.99 85.59
C MET A 1 -16.34 43.24 84.29
N SER A 2 -15.23 43.62 83.67
CA SER A 2 -14.75 42.94 82.45
C SER A 2 -13.74 41.90 82.82
N ASN A 3 -14.06 40.62 82.59
CA ASN A 3 -13.13 39.52 82.83
C ASN A 3 -12.13 39.51 81.59
N ASN A 4 -10.92 39.92 81.93
CA ASN A 4 -9.76 39.71 81.07
C ASN A 4 -9.16 38.33 81.37
N GLU A 5 -9.59 37.28 80.65
CA GLU A 5 -8.93 35.99 80.71
C GLU A 5 -7.64 36.04 79.83
N GLN A 6 -6.50 35.97 80.56
CA GLN A 6 -5.22 35.82 79.83
C GLN A 6 -5.11 34.41 79.26
N PRO A 7 -4.68 34.24 78.03
CA PRO A 7 -4.55 32.91 77.41
C PRO A 7 -3.53 32.04 78.16
N THR A 8 -3.91 30.81 78.45
CA THR A 8 -3.11 29.84 79.18
C THR A 8 -1.82 29.45 78.38
N ARG A 9 -0.79 28.99 79.11
CA ARG A 9 0.51 28.60 78.57
C ARG A 9 0.39 27.51 77.50
N SER A 10 -0.64 26.66 77.52
CA SER A 10 -0.91 25.59 76.57
C SER A 10 -1.48 26.17 75.24
N SER A 11 -2.38 27.18 75.33
CA SER A 11 -2.95 27.83 74.14
C SER A 11 -1.92 28.68 73.37
N ARG A 12 -0.91 29.23 74.02
CA ARG A 12 0.21 29.91 73.37
C ARG A 12 1.16 28.94 72.67
N ARG A 13 1.41 27.76 73.27
CA ARG A 13 2.21 26.72 72.60
C ARG A 13 1.52 26.14 71.41
N GLN A 14 0.22 25.90 71.47
CA GLN A 14 -0.53 25.45 70.21
C GLN A 14 -0.54 26.48 69.12
N ALA A 15 -0.71 27.79 69.42
CA ALA A 15 -0.67 28.86 68.46
C ALA A 15 0.74 29.06 67.85
N ASP A 16 1.82 28.80 68.62
CA ASP A 16 3.18 28.87 68.12
C ASP A 16 3.54 27.62 67.26
N GLU A 17 3.06 26.42 67.61
CA GLU A 17 3.20 25.20 66.81
C GLU A 17 2.42 25.29 65.49
N GLU A 18 1.19 25.82 65.49
CA GLU A 18 0.42 26.08 64.28
C GLU A 18 1.10 27.11 63.37
N ARG A 19 1.68 28.20 63.94
CA ARG A 19 2.45 29.18 63.16
C ARG A 19 3.75 28.62 62.60
N ASP A 20 4.44 27.74 63.29
CA ASP A 20 5.66 27.08 62.80
C ASP A 20 5.33 26.03 61.72
N GLU A 21 4.19 25.31 61.81
CA GLU A 21 3.73 24.43 60.73
C GLU A 21 3.27 25.19 59.47
N GLU A 22 2.55 26.31 59.61
CA GLU A 22 2.19 27.16 58.46
C GLU A 22 3.42 27.78 57.78
N GLN A 23 4.43 28.24 58.59
CA GLN A 23 5.66 28.77 58.02
C GLN A 23 6.54 27.68 57.36
N ARG A 24 6.56 26.45 57.88
CA ARG A 24 7.26 25.29 57.28
C ARG A 24 6.56 24.81 56.01
N SER A 25 5.23 24.74 55.97
CA SER A 25 4.46 24.33 54.79
C SER A 25 4.56 25.39 53.68
N GLY A 26 4.46 26.68 54.02
CA GLY A 26 4.66 27.77 53.04
C GLY A 26 6.09 27.82 52.45
N GLY A 27 7.10 27.46 53.26
CA GLY A 27 8.48 27.35 52.81
C GLY A 27 8.71 26.16 51.86
N LEU A 28 8.05 25.03 52.13
CA LEU A 28 8.15 23.83 51.29
C LEU A 28 7.46 24.04 49.93
N VAL A 29 6.26 24.60 49.94
CA VAL A 29 5.52 24.95 48.71
C VAL A 29 6.29 25.93 47.83
N LYS A 30 6.90 26.98 48.44
CA LYS A 30 7.77 27.92 47.69
C LYS A 30 8.97 27.22 47.07
N LYS A 31 9.64 26.29 47.77
CA LYS A 31 10.78 25.53 47.22
C LYS A 31 10.34 24.59 46.08
N ILE A 32 9.18 23.95 46.19
CA ILE A 32 8.61 23.09 45.15
C ILE A 32 8.29 23.94 43.91
N ILE A 33 7.63 25.10 44.09
CA ILE A 33 7.33 26.00 42.95
C ILE A 33 8.60 26.52 42.30
N LEU A 34 9.60 26.92 43.09
CA LEU A 34 10.90 27.38 42.56
C LEU A 34 11.65 26.25 41.82
N SER A 35 11.57 25.01 42.33
CA SER A 35 12.16 23.85 41.63
C SER A 35 11.44 23.55 40.34
N ILE A 36 10.11 23.61 40.29
CA ILE A 36 9.32 23.44 39.06
C ILE A 36 9.66 24.55 38.07
N VAL A 37 9.72 25.81 38.49
CA VAL A 37 10.13 26.94 37.66
C VAL A 37 11.55 26.74 37.13
N GLY A 38 12.49 26.29 38.00
CA GLY A 38 13.87 25.98 37.62
C GLY A 38 13.94 24.88 36.54
N VAL A 39 13.17 23.79 36.67
CA VAL A 39 13.07 22.73 35.68
C VAL A 39 12.47 23.25 34.35
N VAL A 40 11.41 24.04 34.43
CA VAL A 40 10.80 24.67 33.23
C VAL A 40 11.77 25.58 32.49
N VAL A 41 12.51 26.41 33.22
CA VAL A 41 13.55 27.28 32.62
C VAL A 41 14.66 26.46 31.99
N LEU A 42 15.13 25.39 32.66
CA LEU A 42 16.16 24.53 32.13
C LEU A 42 15.71 23.80 30.87
N LEU A 43 14.47 23.31 30.83
CA LEU A 43 13.87 22.71 29.65
C LEU A 43 13.73 23.74 28.50
N PHE A 44 13.36 24.98 28.83
CA PHE A 44 13.28 26.05 27.85
C PHE A 44 14.64 26.40 27.24
N VAL A 45 15.69 26.51 28.08
CA VAL A 45 17.06 26.78 27.62
C VAL A 45 17.60 25.64 26.77
N ALA A 46 17.36 24.39 27.19
CA ALA A 46 17.74 23.19 26.42
C ALA A 46 17.00 23.13 25.07
N GLY A 47 15.69 23.45 25.07
CA GLY A 47 14.89 23.54 23.86
C GLY A 47 15.36 24.64 22.91
N ALA A 48 15.71 25.81 23.45
CA ALA A 48 16.27 26.90 22.66
C ALA A 48 17.64 26.54 22.06
N ALA A 49 18.52 25.92 22.84
CA ALA A 49 19.81 25.48 22.33
C ALA A 49 19.66 24.45 21.20
N LEU A 50 18.77 23.47 21.36
CA LEU A 50 18.45 22.49 20.34
C LEU A 50 17.82 23.13 19.08
N PHE A 51 16.94 24.12 19.27
CA PHE A 51 16.37 24.89 18.15
C PHE A 51 17.46 25.60 17.34
N PHE A 52 18.36 26.33 17.99
CA PHE A 52 19.44 27.05 17.29
C PHE A 52 20.45 26.08 16.65
N TYR A 53 20.72 24.94 17.28
CA TYR A 53 21.54 23.89 16.67
C TYR A 53 20.92 23.38 15.36
N TYR A 54 19.62 23.13 15.33
CA TYR A 54 18.94 22.72 14.09
C TYR A 54 18.79 23.86 13.09
N ALA A 55 18.52 25.07 13.54
CA ALA A 55 18.43 26.26 12.70
C ALA A 55 19.74 26.58 11.97
N SER A 56 20.90 26.33 12.60
CA SER A 56 22.22 26.56 11.97
C SER A 56 22.47 25.71 10.73
N SER A 57 21.77 24.58 10.60
CA SER A 57 21.84 23.68 9.45
C SER A 57 20.68 23.90 8.45
N ALA A 58 19.94 25.00 8.56
CA ALA A 58 18.87 25.32 7.62
C ALA A 58 19.44 25.69 6.24
N PRO A 59 18.81 25.24 5.13
CA PRO A 59 19.22 25.65 3.79
C PRO A 59 19.04 27.18 3.62
N LYS A 60 19.77 27.74 2.67
CA LYS A 60 19.53 29.14 2.27
C LYS A 60 18.26 29.19 1.42
N ILE A 61 17.50 30.27 1.53
CA ILE A 61 16.32 30.50 0.72
C ILE A 61 16.49 31.81 -0.05
N SER A 62 16.34 31.74 -1.36
CA SER A 62 16.45 32.89 -2.28
C SER A 62 15.07 33.29 -2.81
N GLN A 63 14.94 34.51 -3.36
CA GLN A 63 13.74 34.95 -4.04
C GLN A 63 13.41 34.05 -5.23
N SER A 64 14.43 33.56 -5.96
CA SER A 64 14.21 32.64 -7.08
C SER A 64 13.61 31.30 -6.63
N GLU A 65 13.97 30.78 -5.46
CA GLU A 65 13.38 29.56 -4.90
C GLU A 65 11.94 29.79 -4.42
N LEU A 66 11.63 30.97 -3.91
CA LEU A 66 10.25 31.35 -3.57
C LEU A 66 9.38 31.53 -4.81
N ALA A 67 9.93 32.06 -5.91
CA ALA A 67 9.24 32.39 -7.14
C ALA A 67 9.52 31.42 -8.30
N SER A 68 10.30 30.32 -8.10
CA SER A 68 10.84 29.48 -9.18
C SER A 68 9.77 28.89 -10.10
N GLN A 69 10.09 28.91 -11.41
CA GLN A 69 9.24 28.44 -12.52
C GLN A 69 9.89 27.25 -13.28
N ASN A 70 10.96 26.68 -12.77
CA ASN A 70 11.72 25.66 -13.51
C ASN A 70 11.03 24.30 -13.43
N GLY A 71 10.53 23.83 -14.57
CA GLY A 71 9.82 22.55 -14.67
C GLY A 71 10.77 21.36 -14.78
N THR A 72 10.36 20.25 -14.20
CA THR A 72 11.03 18.96 -14.34
C THR A 72 10.47 18.22 -15.55
N THR A 73 11.36 17.64 -16.37
CA THR A 73 11.00 16.77 -17.48
C THR A 73 11.25 15.32 -17.09
N ILE A 74 10.26 14.47 -17.29
CA ILE A 74 10.33 13.02 -17.01
C ILE A 74 10.34 12.26 -18.33
N TYR A 75 11.26 11.33 -18.43
CA TYR A 75 11.51 10.49 -19.61
C TYR A 75 11.20 9.02 -19.28
N ASP A 76 10.74 8.28 -20.30
CA ASP A 76 10.63 6.82 -20.22
C ASP A 76 11.99 6.12 -20.39
N SER A 77 11.98 4.78 -20.39
CA SER A 77 13.17 3.94 -20.58
C SER A 77 13.84 4.10 -21.96
N GLN A 78 13.13 4.68 -22.93
CA GLN A 78 13.64 4.97 -24.28
C GLN A 78 13.98 6.45 -24.49
N ASN A 79 14.10 7.24 -23.40
CA ASN A 79 14.37 8.68 -23.43
C ASN A 79 13.30 9.53 -24.14
N ARG A 80 12.06 9.05 -24.25
CA ARG A 80 10.94 9.85 -24.76
C ARG A 80 10.33 10.61 -23.59
N VAL A 81 9.96 11.88 -23.81
CA VAL A 81 9.29 12.69 -22.80
C VAL A 81 7.90 12.12 -22.54
N ILE A 82 7.60 11.82 -21.27
CA ILE A 82 6.31 11.30 -20.82
C ILE A 82 5.54 12.27 -19.93
N SER A 83 6.23 13.18 -19.24
CA SER A 83 5.60 14.20 -18.43
C SER A 83 6.51 15.41 -18.26
N ARG A 84 5.92 16.59 -18.12
CA ARG A 84 6.59 17.85 -17.79
C ARG A 84 5.92 18.47 -16.59
N LEU A 85 6.59 18.48 -15.46
CA LEU A 85 6.07 19.01 -14.20
C LEU A 85 6.46 20.46 -14.03
N GLY A 86 5.54 21.28 -13.57
CA GLY A 86 5.83 22.68 -13.25
C GLY A 86 5.91 23.65 -14.44
N LEU A 87 5.91 23.13 -15.70
CA LEU A 87 5.86 23.96 -16.91
C LEU A 87 4.44 24.14 -17.47
N GLN A 88 3.48 23.36 -17.00
CA GLN A 88 2.10 23.48 -17.48
C GLN A 88 1.47 24.76 -16.95
N LYS A 89 1.26 25.72 -17.89
CA LYS A 89 0.43 26.92 -17.72
C LYS A 89 0.39 27.45 -16.27
N ARG A 90 1.55 27.69 -15.65
CA ARG A 90 1.57 28.55 -14.46
C ARG A 90 1.35 29.95 -14.95
N GLU A 91 0.11 30.39 -14.98
CA GLU A 91 -0.18 31.80 -15.01
C GLU A 91 0.16 32.35 -13.63
N TYR A 92 1.33 32.99 -13.54
CA TYR A 92 1.69 33.73 -12.35
C TYR A 92 0.71 34.92 -12.22
N ALA A 93 -0.22 34.81 -11.26
CA ALA A 93 -1.10 35.93 -10.95
C ALA A 93 -0.26 37.02 -10.30
N LYS A 94 -0.19 38.18 -10.97
CA LYS A 94 0.34 39.40 -10.35
C LYS A 94 -0.60 39.80 -9.22
N ASP A 95 -0.08 40.54 -8.22
CA ASP A 95 -0.86 41.02 -7.07
C ASP A 95 -2.19 41.67 -7.46
N SER A 96 -2.19 42.46 -8.57
CA SER A 96 -3.38 43.10 -9.12
C SER A 96 -4.43 42.16 -9.71
N GLN A 97 -4.10 40.94 -10.01
CA GLN A 97 -4.97 39.90 -10.58
C GLN A 97 -5.58 38.99 -9.50
N VAL A 98 -5.06 39.05 -8.27
CA VAL A 98 -5.54 38.25 -7.14
C VAL A 98 -6.64 39.03 -6.37
N PRO A 99 -7.91 38.58 -6.40
CA PRO A 99 -8.97 39.23 -5.67
C PRO A 99 -8.69 39.29 -4.17
N ALA A 100 -8.98 40.43 -3.55
CA ALA A 100 -8.90 40.59 -2.09
C ALA A 100 -9.71 39.51 -1.35
N THR A 101 -10.84 39.10 -1.92
CA THR A 101 -11.69 38.04 -1.41
C THR A 101 -10.91 36.70 -1.28
N LEU A 102 -10.08 36.32 -2.28
CA LEU A 102 -9.25 35.13 -2.21
C LEU A 102 -8.18 35.25 -1.13
N LYS A 103 -7.49 36.40 -1.06
CA LYS A 103 -6.50 36.68 -0.01
C LYS A 103 -7.12 36.55 1.39
N HIS A 104 -8.30 37.10 1.58
CA HIS A 104 -9.06 36.99 2.82
C HIS A 104 -9.48 35.54 3.14
N ALA A 105 -9.91 34.75 2.13
CA ALA A 105 -10.27 33.37 2.29
C ALA A 105 -9.07 32.51 2.75
N VAL A 106 -7.93 32.67 2.07
CA VAL A 106 -6.68 31.96 2.43
C VAL A 106 -6.22 32.29 3.85
N VAL A 107 -6.16 33.61 4.18
CA VAL A 107 -5.75 34.02 5.52
C VAL A 107 -6.73 33.55 6.60
N SER A 108 -8.05 33.59 6.33
CA SER A 108 -9.06 33.16 7.31
C SER A 108 -8.96 31.68 7.67
N ILE A 109 -8.65 30.81 6.72
CA ILE A 109 -8.65 29.38 6.92
C ILE A 109 -7.26 28.83 7.31
N GLU A 110 -6.20 29.35 6.70
CA GLU A 110 -4.85 28.84 6.89
C GLU A 110 -4.13 29.55 8.04
N ASP A 111 -4.29 30.87 8.17
CA ASP A 111 -3.54 31.66 9.16
C ASP A 111 -4.24 32.95 9.56
N ARG A 112 -5.28 32.85 10.39
CA ARG A 112 -6.11 33.99 10.82
C ARG A 112 -5.32 35.17 11.44
N ARG A 113 -4.11 34.91 11.95
CA ARG A 113 -3.25 35.91 12.57
C ARG A 113 -2.08 36.32 11.67
N PHE A 114 -2.11 35.98 10.39
CA PHE A 114 -1.04 36.20 9.42
C PHE A 114 -0.43 37.62 9.48
N TYR A 115 -1.25 38.64 9.52
CA TYR A 115 -0.79 40.03 9.59
C TYR A 115 -0.31 40.46 10.99
N LYS A 116 -0.35 39.58 12.03
CA LYS A 116 -0.05 39.92 13.42
C LYS A 116 1.24 39.28 13.95
N HIS A 117 1.78 38.33 13.27
CA HIS A 117 3.02 37.61 13.66
C HIS A 117 4.17 37.87 12.67
N HIS A 118 5.38 37.43 13.00
CA HIS A 118 6.58 37.58 12.18
C HIS A 118 7.20 36.19 11.87
N GLY A 119 6.59 35.46 10.95
CA GLY A 119 7.02 34.13 10.50
C GLY A 119 6.49 32.97 11.33
N VAL A 120 6.39 33.11 12.64
CA VAL A 120 5.89 32.11 13.59
C VAL A 120 4.84 32.75 14.49
N ASP A 121 3.76 32.05 14.80
CA ASP A 121 2.72 32.47 15.75
C ASP A 121 2.79 31.64 17.05
N PRO A 122 3.43 32.16 18.12
CA PRO A 122 3.51 31.45 19.40
C PRO A 122 2.16 31.14 20.04
N ILE A 123 1.18 32.05 19.89
CA ILE A 123 -0.17 31.87 20.45
C ILE A 123 -0.86 30.67 19.77
N ARG A 124 -0.70 30.54 18.46
CA ARG A 124 -1.26 29.42 17.70
C ARG A 124 -0.58 28.08 18.06
N ILE A 125 0.74 28.09 18.29
CA ILE A 125 1.49 26.90 18.71
C ILE A 125 0.99 26.41 20.07
N VAL A 126 0.86 27.30 21.04
CA VAL A 126 0.35 26.96 22.38
C VAL A 126 -1.11 26.49 22.30
N GLY A 127 -1.94 27.17 21.50
CA GLY A 127 -3.34 26.77 21.29
C GLY A 127 -3.48 25.38 20.65
N ALA A 128 -2.66 25.06 19.65
CA ALA A 128 -2.64 23.74 19.04
C ALA A 128 -2.14 22.65 20.00
N ALA A 129 -1.12 22.96 20.80
CA ALA A 129 -0.59 22.02 21.79
C ALA A 129 -1.63 21.70 22.88
N THR A 130 -2.32 22.71 23.41
CA THR A 130 -3.38 22.52 24.43
C THR A 130 -4.59 21.77 23.87
N ALA A 131 -5.03 22.07 22.64
CA ALA A 131 -6.13 21.36 21.99
C ALA A 131 -5.82 19.87 21.77
N ASN A 132 -4.58 19.55 21.41
CA ASN A 132 -4.12 18.17 21.21
C ASN A 132 -3.97 17.38 22.53
N ILE A 133 -3.62 18.06 23.63
CA ILE A 133 -3.46 17.42 24.96
C ILE A 133 -4.82 17.17 25.62
N PHE A 134 -5.75 18.13 25.51
CA PHE A 134 -7.02 18.08 26.23
C PHE A 134 -8.20 17.52 25.41
N GLY A 135 -7.94 16.98 24.21
CA GLY A 135 -8.95 16.25 23.44
C GLY A 135 -10.15 17.11 22.97
N ARG A 136 -10.03 18.44 22.95
CA ARG A 136 -11.04 19.37 22.45
C ARG A 136 -10.83 19.58 20.96
N SER A 137 -11.29 18.66 20.11
CA SER A 137 -11.22 18.97 18.69
C SER A 137 -12.15 18.15 17.82
N ASP A 138 -12.92 18.86 17.06
CA ASP A 138 -13.35 18.47 15.72
C ASP A 138 -12.15 18.60 14.74
N GLY A 139 -11.12 17.76 14.89
CA GLY A 139 -9.94 17.69 14.03
C GLY A 139 -8.67 18.39 14.56
N MET A 140 -7.49 17.83 14.24
CA MET A 140 -6.16 18.33 14.61
C MET A 140 -5.92 19.73 14.06
N GLN A 141 -5.91 20.78 14.90
CA GLN A 141 -5.58 22.14 14.47
C GLN A 141 -4.08 22.28 14.18
N GLY A 142 -3.73 22.61 12.93
CA GLY A 142 -2.35 22.85 12.54
C GLY A 142 -1.77 24.14 13.12
N GLY A 143 -0.62 24.02 13.82
CA GLY A 143 0.08 25.17 14.41
C GLY A 143 0.98 25.97 13.46
N SER A 144 1.11 25.58 12.17
CA SER A 144 2.02 26.24 11.21
C SER A 144 1.40 27.49 10.59
N THR A 145 2.23 28.54 10.39
CA THR A 145 1.84 29.78 9.69
C THR A 145 1.89 29.60 8.18
N LEU A 146 1.27 30.52 7.42
CA LEU A 146 1.37 30.59 5.95
C LEU A 146 2.83 30.69 5.48
N THR A 147 3.63 31.49 6.18
CA THR A 147 5.07 31.64 5.86
C THR A 147 5.83 30.34 6.06
N GLN A 148 5.54 29.58 7.13
CA GLN A 148 6.13 28.25 7.34
C GLN A 148 5.67 27.26 6.26
N GLN A 149 4.41 27.35 5.81
CA GLN A 149 3.92 26.52 4.72
C GLN A 149 4.62 26.87 3.40
N LEU A 150 4.79 28.16 3.08
CA LEU A 150 5.54 28.60 1.90
C LEU A 150 6.98 28.11 1.93
N VAL A 151 7.68 28.26 3.04
CA VAL A 151 9.07 27.75 3.24
C VAL A 151 9.11 26.25 3.02
N LYS A 152 8.18 25.49 3.64
CA LYS A 152 8.06 24.06 3.44
C LYS A 152 7.92 23.70 1.96
N LEU A 153 7.06 24.38 1.22
CA LEU A 153 6.80 24.13 -0.21
C LEU A 153 7.99 24.54 -1.10
N SER A 154 8.91 25.38 -0.59
CA SER A 154 10.01 25.92 -1.39
C SER A 154 11.31 25.14 -1.27
N VAL A 155 11.65 24.63 -0.07
CA VAL A 155 12.97 24.08 0.21
C VAL A 155 12.98 22.74 0.96
N PHE A 156 11.80 22.21 1.31
CA PHE A 156 11.71 20.93 2.02
C PHE A 156 10.90 19.89 1.25
N SER A 157 11.28 18.63 1.42
CA SER A 157 10.46 17.50 0.96
C SER A 157 9.10 17.48 1.68
N THR A 158 8.05 17.11 0.98
CA THR A 158 6.71 16.93 1.55
C THR A 158 6.47 15.50 2.09
N ALA A 159 7.48 14.62 1.99
CA ALA A 159 7.40 13.23 2.44
C ALA A 159 7.08 13.12 3.94
N ALA A 160 6.29 12.10 4.30
CA ALA A 160 5.89 11.87 5.68
C ALA A 160 7.08 11.51 6.60
N SER A 161 8.11 10.83 6.05
CA SER A 161 9.37 10.49 6.73
C SER A 161 10.13 11.70 7.24
N ASP A 162 9.98 12.85 6.58
CA ASP A 162 10.70 14.08 6.90
C ASP A 162 10.01 14.94 7.96
N ARG A 163 8.92 14.49 8.55
CA ARG A 163 8.21 15.21 9.62
C ARG A 163 8.97 15.11 10.95
N THR A 164 10.14 15.74 11.03
CA THR A 164 11.03 15.74 12.20
C THR A 164 11.00 17.07 12.94
N PHE A 165 11.39 17.06 14.23
CA PHE A 165 11.59 18.29 15.00
C PHE A 165 12.70 19.17 14.39
N LYS A 166 13.76 18.58 13.82
CA LYS A 166 14.82 19.29 13.09
C LYS A 166 14.19 20.13 11.97
N ARG A 167 13.40 19.51 11.10
CA ARG A 167 12.75 20.23 10.00
C ARG A 167 11.83 21.32 10.50
N LYS A 168 11.03 21.08 11.56
CA LYS A 168 10.17 22.11 12.12
C LYS A 168 10.92 23.31 12.67
N ALA A 169 12.09 23.11 13.29
CA ALA A 169 12.95 24.20 13.73
C ALA A 169 13.52 24.98 12.53
N GLN A 170 13.96 24.29 11.48
CA GLN A 170 14.44 24.91 10.24
C GLN A 170 13.34 25.68 9.51
N GLU A 171 12.10 25.12 9.38
CA GLU A 171 10.96 25.84 8.82
C GLU A 171 10.64 27.13 9.58
N ALA A 172 10.66 27.07 10.92
CA ALA A 172 10.39 28.25 11.76
C ALA A 172 11.49 29.33 11.61
N TRP A 173 12.75 28.92 11.59
CA TRP A 173 13.88 29.84 11.39
C TRP A 173 13.82 30.53 10.03
N LEU A 174 13.59 29.75 8.97
CA LEU A 174 13.49 30.29 7.61
C LEU A 174 12.26 31.18 7.43
N ALA A 175 11.13 30.85 8.07
CA ALA A 175 9.92 31.68 8.02
C ALA A 175 10.16 33.05 8.66
N ILE A 176 10.90 33.12 9.77
CA ILE A 176 11.32 34.40 10.39
C ILE A 176 12.21 35.19 9.43
N ASN A 177 13.17 34.50 8.76
CA ASN A 177 14.07 35.16 7.82
C ASN A 177 13.33 35.67 6.56
N VAL A 178 12.38 34.90 6.03
CA VAL A 178 11.55 35.31 4.88
C VAL A 178 10.76 36.59 5.24
N GLU A 179 10.14 36.66 6.42
CA GLU A 179 9.38 37.85 6.83
C GLU A 179 10.23 39.10 7.16
N ARG A 180 11.56 38.94 7.29
CA ARG A 180 12.49 40.06 7.36
C ARG A 180 12.79 40.72 6.01
N HIS A 181 12.64 39.95 4.93
CA HIS A 181 13.03 40.38 3.59
C HIS A 181 11.85 40.64 2.66
N PHE A 182 10.69 40.03 2.94
CA PHE A 182 9.49 40.13 2.09
C PHE A 182 8.29 40.63 2.89
N SER A 183 7.48 41.46 2.29
CA SER A 183 6.23 41.93 2.87
C SER A 183 5.19 40.82 2.96
N LYS A 184 4.22 40.96 3.83
CA LYS A 184 3.08 40.02 3.98
C LYS A 184 2.37 39.74 2.65
N ASN A 185 2.16 40.78 1.84
CA ASN A 185 1.52 40.63 0.52
C ASN A 185 2.39 39.83 -0.42
N GLN A 186 3.69 40.09 -0.49
CA GLN A 186 4.60 39.27 -1.33
C GLN A 186 4.61 37.82 -0.90
N ILE A 187 4.63 37.55 0.41
CA ILE A 187 4.58 36.17 0.95
C ILE A 187 3.27 35.47 0.55
N LEU A 188 2.15 36.18 0.65
CA LEU A 188 0.85 35.64 0.25
C LEU A 188 0.76 35.42 -1.25
N ASP A 189 1.34 36.29 -2.07
CA ASP A 189 1.40 36.11 -3.52
C ASP A 189 2.28 34.93 -3.90
N PHE A 190 3.43 34.74 -3.27
CA PHE A 190 4.27 33.53 -3.47
C PHE A 190 3.49 32.26 -3.10
N TYR A 191 2.75 32.26 -1.98
CA TYR A 191 1.95 31.14 -1.55
C TYR A 191 0.84 30.80 -2.55
N ILE A 192 0.04 31.80 -2.96
CA ILE A 192 -1.07 31.65 -3.91
C ILE A 192 -0.57 31.09 -5.26
N ASN A 193 0.61 31.50 -5.70
CA ASN A 193 1.19 31.05 -6.96
C ASN A 193 1.93 29.71 -6.87
N LYS A 194 2.25 29.24 -5.65
CA LYS A 194 3.09 28.03 -5.46
C LYS A 194 2.33 26.81 -4.96
N VAL A 195 1.22 27.01 -4.29
CA VAL A 195 0.50 25.94 -3.60
C VAL A 195 -0.05 24.88 -4.57
N PHE A 196 0.05 23.62 -4.17
CA PHE A 196 -0.51 22.49 -4.92
C PHE A 196 -2.05 22.47 -4.78
N MET A 197 -2.75 22.34 -5.89
CA MET A 197 -4.20 22.45 -6.00
C MET A 197 -4.89 21.15 -6.43
N GLY A 198 -4.18 20.01 -6.43
CA GLY A 198 -4.68 18.73 -6.98
C GLY A 198 -4.45 18.61 -8.48
N ASN A 199 -4.64 17.40 -9.03
CA ASN A 199 -4.57 17.10 -10.46
C ASN A 199 -3.30 17.65 -11.18
N GLY A 200 -2.15 17.67 -10.47
CA GLY A 200 -0.91 18.21 -11.06
C GLY A 200 -0.87 19.75 -11.16
N VAL A 201 -1.91 20.45 -10.69
CA VAL A 201 -2.06 21.91 -10.81
C VAL A 201 -1.37 22.62 -9.64
N TYR A 202 -0.60 23.66 -9.96
CA TYR A 202 0.09 24.52 -8.99
C TYR A 202 -0.28 25.99 -9.19
N GLY A 203 -0.56 26.68 -8.09
CA GLY A 203 -1.05 28.06 -8.06
C GLY A 203 -2.56 28.15 -8.27
N MET A 204 -3.15 29.13 -7.58
CA MET A 204 -4.62 29.28 -7.55
C MET A 204 -5.17 29.88 -8.84
N GLN A 205 -4.40 30.70 -9.60
CA GLN A 205 -4.80 31.19 -10.91
C GLN A 205 -4.91 30.03 -11.90
N THR A 206 -3.89 29.18 -11.95
CA THR A 206 -3.90 27.97 -12.78
C THR A 206 -5.05 27.03 -12.37
N ALA A 207 -5.34 26.92 -11.07
CA ALA A 207 -6.46 26.15 -10.56
C ALA A 207 -7.83 26.73 -10.99
N ALA A 208 -7.97 28.04 -11.02
CA ALA A 208 -9.17 28.72 -11.49
C ALA A 208 -9.44 28.41 -12.97
N GLN A 209 -8.39 28.47 -13.81
CA GLN A 209 -8.47 28.09 -15.20
C GLN A 209 -8.73 26.58 -15.36
N TYR A 210 -8.02 25.75 -14.58
CA TYR A 210 -8.17 24.29 -14.65
C TYR A 210 -9.56 23.80 -14.24
N TYR A 211 -10.09 24.25 -13.13
CA TYR A 211 -11.37 23.76 -12.59
C TYR A 211 -12.59 24.49 -13.20
N TYR A 212 -12.45 25.73 -13.61
CA TYR A 212 -13.59 26.57 -13.99
C TYR A 212 -13.45 27.25 -15.37
N GLY A 213 -12.30 27.14 -16.04
CA GLY A 213 -12.05 27.85 -17.31
C GLY A 213 -12.09 29.38 -17.17
N LYS A 214 -11.88 29.92 -15.96
CA LYS A 214 -12.06 31.33 -15.60
C LYS A 214 -10.83 31.87 -14.87
N ASP A 215 -10.61 33.18 -14.97
CA ASP A 215 -9.64 33.88 -14.12
C ASP A 215 -10.14 34.05 -12.68
N LEU A 216 -9.20 34.22 -11.72
CA LEU A 216 -9.54 34.38 -10.29
C LEU A 216 -10.56 35.47 -10.01
N ASN A 217 -10.50 36.59 -10.77
CA ASN A 217 -11.41 37.74 -10.61
C ASN A 217 -12.82 37.47 -11.16
N GLN A 218 -13.03 36.39 -11.90
CA GLN A 218 -14.32 35.97 -12.45
C GLN A 218 -15.03 34.92 -11.59
N LEU A 219 -14.36 34.41 -10.56
CA LEU A 219 -14.89 33.35 -9.71
C LEU A 219 -15.86 33.88 -8.65
N SER A 220 -16.91 33.12 -8.35
CA SER A 220 -17.83 33.39 -7.25
C SER A 220 -17.15 33.26 -5.88
N LEU A 221 -17.78 33.80 -4.85
CA LEU A 221 -17.33 33.67 -3.47
C LEU A 221 -17.20 32.20 -3.06
N SER A 222 -18.12 31.36 -3.49
CA SER A 222 -18.11 29.89 -3.26
C SER A 222 -16.90 29.22 -3.91
N GLN A 223 -16.60 29.53 -5.17
CA GLN A 223 -15.48 29.00 -5.93
C GLN A 223 -14.13 29.44 -5.34
N LEU A 224 -14.00 30.75 -4.98
CA LEU A 224 -12.80 31.26 -4.31
C LEU A 224 -12.58 30.61 -2.93
N ALA A 225 -13.67 30.37 -2.17
CA ALA A 225 -13.59 29.67 -0.88
C ALA A 225 -13.17 28.20 -1.04
N LEU A 226 -13.64 27.51 -2.09
CA LEU A 226 -13.17 26.16 -2.39
C LEU A 226 -11.67 26.15 -2.69
N LEU A 227 -11.20 27.01 -3.61
CA LEU A 227 -9.78 27.09 -3.95
C LEU A 227 -8.91 27.39 -2.72
N ALA A 228 -9.33 28.32 -1.85
CA ALA A 228 -8.63 28.62 -0.60
C ALA A 228 -8.59 27.44 0.38
N GLY A 229 -9.59 26.57 0.32
CA GLY A 229 -9.70 25.40 1.20
C GLY A 229 -8.92 24.15 0.74
N MET A 230 -8.66 24.01 -0.56
CA MET A 230 -8.04 22.85 -1.16
C MET A 230 -6.61 22.53 -0.67
N PRO A 231 -5.71 23.51 -0.38
CA PRO A 231 -4.30 23.25 -0.06
C PRO A 231 -4.05 22.29 1.11
N GLN A 232 -4.97 22.19 2.05
CA GLN A 232 -4.85 21.28 3.20
C GLN A 232 -4.80 19.82 2.77
N SER A 233 -5.62 19.42 1.78
CA SER A 233 -5.67 18.07 1.22
C SER A 233 -6.24 18.12 -0.21
N PRO A 234 -5.43 18.53 -1.20
CA PRO A 234 -5.92 18.87 -2.53
C PRO A 234 -6.61 17.71 -3.27
N THR A 235 -6.10 16.50 -3.12
CA THR A 235 -6.71 15.29 -3.71
C THR A 235 -8.04 14.94 -3.05
N TYR A 236 -8.16 15.13 -1.72
CA TYR A 236 -9.37 14.80 -0.98
C TYR A 236 -10.49 15.83 -1.18
N TYR A 237 -10.11 17.11 -1.35
CA TYR A 237 -11.04 18.24 -1.60
C TYR A 237 -11.23 18.55 -3.08
N ASN A 238 -10.86 17.62 -3.96
CA ASN A 238 -10.97 17.77 -5.40
C ASN A 238 -12.45 17.83 -5.85
N PRO A 239 -12.93 18.92 -6.49
CA PRO A 239 -14.32 19.03 -6.94
C PRO A 239 -14.67 18.13 -8.12
N LEU A 240 -13.67 17.60 -8.85
CA LEU A 240 -13.85 16.60 -9.93
C LEU A 240 -13.93 15.18 -9.42
N SER A 241 -13.81 14.94 -8.11
CA SER A 241 -13.98 13.63 -7.50
C SER A 241 -15.43 13.16 -7.59
N THR A 242 -15.64 11.85 -7.71
CA THR A 242 -16.99 11.24 -7.64
C THR A 242 -17.71 11.50 -6.30
N ASN A 243 -16.96 11.80 -5.24
CA ASN A 243 -17.50 12.16 -3.93
C ASN A 243 -17.09 13.59 -3.55
N THR A 244 -17.94 14.56 -3.87
CA THR A 244 -17.73 15.99 -3.62
C THR A 244 -18.07 16.44 -2.20
N GLN A 245 -18.56 15.54 -1.34
CA GLN A 245 -19.02 15.89 0.02
C GLN A 245 -17.90 16.51 0.89
N ALA A 246 -16.66 16.01 0.74
CA ALA A 246 -15.52 16.54 1.46
C ALA A 246 -15.17 17.96 1.00
N ALA A 247 -15.18 18.19 -0.31
CA ALA A 247 -14.95 19.51 -0.91
C ALA A 247 -16.03 20.53 -0.46
N THR A 248 -17.31 20.10 -0.45
CA THR A 248 -18.43 20.93 0.04
C THR A 248 -18.24 21.34 1.50
N ARG A 249 -17.93 20.38 2.38
CA ARG A 249 -17.67 20.70 3.80
C ARG A 249 -16.51 21.68 3.94
N ARG A 250 -15.41 21.43 3.24
CA ARG A 250 -14.22 22.28 3.31
C ARG A 250 -14.50 23.72 2.81
N ARG A 251 -15.21 23.88 1.69
CA ARG A 251 -15.67 25.18 1.21
C ARG A 251 -16.48 25.91 2.28
N ASN A 252 -17.43 25.23 2.92
CA ASN A 252 -18.27 25.82 3.98
C ASN A 252 -17.46 26.21 5.23
N GLU A 253 -16.43 25.43 5.60
CA GLU A 253 -15.47 25.78 6.66
C GLU A 253 -14.76 27.11 6.36
N VAL A 254 -14.32 27.31 5.10
CA VAL A 254 -13.66 28.55 4.66
C VAL A 254 -14.64 29.73 4.76
N LEU A 255 -15.85 29.60 4.21
CA LEU A 255 -16.88 30.65 4.28
C LEU A 255 -17.18 31.07 5.73
N ASN A 256 -17.34 30.10 6.62
CA ASN A 256 -17.55 30.36 8.05
C ASN A 256 -16.31 30.99 8.71
N ALA A 257 -15.09 30.63 8.29
CA ALA A 257 -13.87 31.26 8.78
C ALA A 257 -13.77 32.75 8.34
N MET A 258 -14.16 33.03 7.11
CA MET A 258 -14.23 34.40 6.59
C MET A 258 -15.26 35.26 7.36
N ALA A 259 -16.44 34.71 7.66
CA ALA A 259 -17.46 35.37 8.46
C ALA A 259 -16.97 35.64 9.89
N ARG A 260 -16.36 34.64 10.57
CA ARG A 260 -15.73 34.82 11.89
C ARG A 260 -14.61 35.85 11.88
N SER A 261 -13.90 36.01 10.77
CA SER A 261 -12.84 36.99 10.58
C SER A 261 -13.38 38.36 10.15
N LYS A 262 -14.70 38.50 9.98
CA LYS A 262 -15.41 39.74 9.58
C LYS A 262 -15.03 40.26 8.17
N TYR A 263 -14.55 39.38 7.28
CA TYR A 263 -14.31 39.73 5.88
C TYR A 263 -15.58 39.66 5.04
N ILE A 264 -16.53 38.82 5.44
CA ILE A 264 -17.89 38.75 4.88
C ILE A 264 -18.91 38.66 6.01
N THR A 265 -20.19 38.91 5.71
CA THR A 265 -21.30 38.68 6.64
C THR A 265 -21.68 37.20 6.70
N GLN A 266 -22.34 36.77 7.79
CA GLN A 266 -22.86 35.41 7.86
C GLN A 266 -23.86 35.12 6.73
N ALA A 267 -24.73 36.07 6.39
CA ALA A 267 -25.69 35.94 5.28
C ALA A 267 -25.00 35.70 3.92
N GLN A 268 -23.85 36.36 3.66
CA GLN A 268 -23.05 36.12 2.46
C GLN A 268 -22.43 34.70 2.48
N ALA A 269 -21.95 34.25 3.65
CA ALA A 269 -21.41 32.90 3.79
C ALA A 269 -22.49 31.84 3.54
N ASP A 270 -23.68 32.03 4.13
CA ASP A 270 -24.80 31.07 4.00
C ASP A 270 -25.32 31.03 2.56
N LYS A 271 -25.42 32.16 1.88
CA LYS A 271 -25.78 32.21 0.47
C LYS A 271 -24.77 31.48 -0.41
N ALA A 272 -23.48 31.74 -0.23
CA ALA A 272 -22.42 31.05 -1.00
C ALA A 272 -22.33 29.54 -0.69
N ALA A 273 -22.71 29.13 0.52
CA ALA A 273 -22.78 27.73 0.92
C ALA A 273 -23.91 26.94 0.23
N GLN A 274 -24.92 27.60 -0.31
CA GLN A 274 -26.02 26.99 -1.07
C GLN A 274 -25.65 26.69 -2.53
N GLU A 275 -24.59 27.34 -3.06
CA GLU A 275 -24.13 27.06 -4.42
C GLU A 275 -23.62 25.62 -4.55
N SER A 276 -23.94 24.96 -5.67
CA SER A 276 -23.41 23.60 -5.95
C SER A 276 -21.89 23.66 -6.07
N ILE A 277 -21.20 22.70 -5.44
CA ILE A 277 -19.75 22.58 -5.54
C ILE A 277 -19.27 22.24 -6.96
N THR A 278 -20.15 21.66 -7.77
CA THR A 278 -19.90 21.28 -9.16
C THR A 278 -20.44 22.31 -10.16
N ALA A 279 -20.99 23.43 -9.69
CA ALA A 279 -21.46 24.49 -10.59
C ALA A 279 -20.28 25.06 -11.38
N ASP A 280 -20.48 25.20 -12.68
CA ASP A 280 -19.52 25.79 -13.64
C ASP A 280 -18.16 25.07 -13.70
N LEU A 281 -18.07 23.79 -13.26
CA LEU A 281 -16.85 23.03 -13.48
C LEU A 281 -16.67 22.81 -14.98
N ASP A 282 -15.48 23.12 -15.46
CA ASP A 282 -15.09 22.84 -16.82
C ASP A 282 -14.80 21.33 -16.95
N SER A 283 -15.55 20.62 -17.75
CA SER A 283 -15.40 19.19 -18.01
C SER A 283 -14.36 18.84 -19.08
N SER A 284 -13.82 19.86 -19.78
CA SER A 284 -12.93 19.68 -20.92
C SER A 284 -11.47 19.41 -20.55
N HIS A 285 -11.11 19.49 -19.26
CA HIS A 285 -9.70 19.40 -18.80
C HIS A 285 -9.01 18.05 -18.96
N GLY A 286 -9.73 17.00 -19.37
CA GLY A 286 -9.14 15.71 -19.70
C GLY A 286 -8.31 15.72 -20.98
N ASN A 287 -8.41 16.77 -21.80
CA ASN A 287 -7.85 16.83 -23.17
C ASN A 287 -6.86 17.99 -23.42
N THR A 288 -6.37 18.69 -22.41
CA THR A 288 -5.27 19.61 -22.63
C THR A 288 -3.98 18.84 -22.82
N SER A 289 -3.79 18.34 -24.06
CA SER A 289 -2.52 17.84 -24.52
C SER A 289 -1.47 18.94 -24.34
N ASN A 290 -0.47 18.64 -23.51
CA ASN A 290 0.80 19.37 -23.55
C ASN A 290 1.34 19.33 -24.96
N GLY A 291 1.61 20.45 -25.57
CA GLY A 291 1.87 20.63 -26.99
C GLY A 291 2.94 19.77 -27.65
N ASP A 292 3.57 18.82 -26.97
CA ASP A 292 4.54 17.86 -27.51
C ASP A 292 4.56 16.50 -26.79
N VAL A 293 3.66 16.25 -25.81
CA VAL A 293 3.64 14.98 -25.07
C VAL A 293 2.35 14.23 -25.42
N ASN A 294 2.45 13.30 -26.37
CA ASN A 294 1.34 12.47 -26.83
C ASN A 294 1.12 11.25 -25.91
N VAL A 295 1.01 11.47 -24.59
CA VAL A 295 0.72 10.42 -23.61
C VAL A 295 -0.48 10.86 -22.77
N ASP A 296 -1.53 10.04 -22.74
CA ASP A 296 -2.64 10.25 -21.81
C ASP A 296 -2.10 10.17 -20.37
N GLU A 297 -2.20 11.28 -19.64
CA GLU A 297 -1.69 11.39 -18.28
C GLU A 297 -2.26 10.30 -17.35
N LYS A 298 -3.49 9.84 -17.58
CA LYS A 298 -4.13 8.77 -16.80
C LYS A 298 -3.38 7.43 -16.92
N VAL A 299 -2.78 7.18 -18.08
CA VAL A 299 -2.04 5.94 -18.34
C VAL A 299 -0.82 5.82 -17.44
N ILE A 300 -0.11 6.93 -17.22
CA ILE A 300 1.16 6.96 -16.49
C ILE A 300 1.02 7.45 -15.04
N ASP A 301 -0.15 7.96 -14.65
CA ASP A 301 -0.40 8.63 -13.37
C ASP A 301 0.09 7.83 -12.14
N PRO A 302 -0.23 6.54 -11.96
CA PRO A 302 0.22 5.79 -10.80
C PRO A 302 1.74 5.64 -10.75
N TYR A 303 2.40 5.53 -11.91
CA TYR A 303 3.85 5.44 -12.00
C TYR A 303 4.52 6.78 -11.67
N ILE A 304 4.02 7.88 -12.26
CA ILE A 304 4.54 9.23 -11.99
C ILE A 304 4.38 9.60 -10.53
N LYS A 305 3.27 9.22 -9.89
CA LYS A 305 3.08 9.43 -8.45
C LYS A 305 4.23 8.84 -7.61
N GLU A 306 4.64 7.61 -7.92
CA GLU A 306 5.76 6.96 -7.21
C GLU A 306 7.12 7.60 -7.56
N VAL A 307 7.31 8.02 -8.83
CA VAL A 307 8.50 8.80 -9.23
C VAL A 307 8.60 10.10 -8.41
N LEU A 308 7.48 10.81 -8.22
CA LEU A 308 7.46 12.04 -7.42
C LEU A 308 7.82 11.77 -5.95
N ALA A 309 7.26 10.69 -5.38
CA ALA A 309 7.57 10.29 -4.02
C ALA A 309 9.04 9.88 -3.87
N ASP A 310 9.60 9.17 -4.85
CA ASP A 310 11.01 8.76 -4.88
C ASP A 310 11.96 9.96 -5.01
N LEU A 311 11.65 10.94 -5.89
CA LEU A 311 12.40 12.20 -5.99
C LEU A 311 12.42 12.93 -4.64
N GLN A 312 11.27 13.08 -3.99
CA GLN A 312 11.17 13.72 -2.70
C GLN A 312 11.95 12.98 -1.60
N SER A 313 11.92 11.65 -1.61
CA SER A 313 12.70 10.83 -0.66
C SER A 313 14.20 11.03 -0.81
N LYS A 314 14.66 11.32 -2.05
CA LYS A 314 16.05 11.61 -2.41
C LYS A 314 16.45 13.08 -2.15
N GLY A 315 15.51 13.91 -1.64
CA GLY A 315 15.74 15.31 -1.29
C GLY A 315 15.56 16.30 -2.43
N TYR A 316 14.99 15.87 -3.57
CA TYR A 316 14.69 16.76 -4.69
C TYR A 316 13.27 17.31 -4.60
N ASN A 317 13.08 18.54 -5.07
CA ASN A 317 11.75 19.11 -5.29
C ASN A 317 11.39 18.94 -6.78
N PRO A 318 10.49 17.98 -7.12
CA PRO A 318 10.20 17.65 -8.51
C PRO A 318 9.55 18.80 -9.31
N TYR A 319 9.09 19.84 -8.63
CA TYR A 319 8.38 20.95 -9.28
C TYR A 319 9.23 22.21 -9.44
N ASN A 320 10.32 22.32 -8.67
CA ASN A 320 11.10 23.56 -8.59
C ASN A 320 12.56 23.38 -8.99
N ASP A 321 13.09 22.15 -8.94
CA ASP A 321 14.52 21.92 -9.16
C ASP A 321 14.90 21.80 -10.64
N GLY A 322 13.90 21.84 -11.56
CA GLY A 322 14.17 21.79 -13.00
C GLY A 322 14.94 20.58 -13.45
N LEU A 323 14.53 19.40 -12.99
CA LEU A 323 15.23 18.16 -13.19
C LEU A 323 14.97 17.54 -14.57
N GLN A 324 15.93 16.80 -15.09
CA GLN A 324 15.71 15.78 -16.13
C GLN A 324 15.74 14.41 -15.44
N VAL A 325 14.61 13.72 -15.42
CA VAL A 325 14.41 12.46 -14.70
C VAL A 325 14.17 11.34 -15.69
N HIS A 326 15.13 10.44 -15.81
CA HIS A 326 15.01 9.24 -16.64
C HIS A 326 14.47 8.10 -15.77
N THR A 327 13.37 7.50 -16.21
CA THR A 327 12.69 6.43 -15.49
C THR A 327 12.86 5.08 -16.18
N ASN A 328 12.43 4.02 -15.50
CA ASN A 328 12.48 2.65 -16.00
C ASN A 328 11.17 2.22 -16.71
N ILE A 329 10.18 3.11 -16.84
CA ILE A 329 8.88 2.75 -17.42
C ILE A 329 9.02 2.37 -18.90
N ASP A 330 8.52 1.21 -19.28
CA ASP A 330 8.21 0.88 -20.67
C ASP A 330 6.83 1.43 -21.01
N LEU A 331 6.80 2.54 -21.74
CA LEU A 331 5.54 3.22 -22.07
C LEU A 331 4.60 2.34 -22.89
N ALA A 332 5.11 1.42 -23.70
CA ALA A 332 4.28 0.53 -24.50
C ALA A 332 3.60 -0.53 -23.60
N ALA A 333 4.35 -1.14 -22.69
CA ALA A 333 3.81 -2.04 -21.68
C ALA A 333 2.79 -1.33 -20.75
N GLN A 334 3.11 -0.11 -20.35
CA GLN A 334 2.22 0.71 -19.51
C GLN A 334 0.87 1.02 -20.20
N LYS A 335 0.91 1.37 -21.49
CA LYS A 335 -0.30 1.62 -22.30
C LYS A 335 -1.13 0.35 -22.46
N HIS A 336 -0.45 -0.78 -22.75
CA HIS A 336 -1.11 -2.07 -22.89
C HIS A 336 -1.81 -2.48 -21.61
N LEU A 337 -1.12 -2.44 -20.47
CA LEU A 337 -1.67 -2.75 -19.14
C LEU A 337 -2.89 -1.88 -18.79
N TYR A 338 -2.82 -0.57 -19.10
CA TYR A 338 -3.93 0.34 -18.86
C TYR A 338 -5.15 -0.04 -19.72
N THR A 339 -4.96 -0.29 -21.01
CA THR A 339 -6.04 -0.70 -21.93
C THR A 339 -6.60 -2.07 -21.53
N ALA A 340 -5.74 -3.04 -21.20
CA ALA A 340 -6.17 -4.36 -20.74
C ALA A 340 -7.11 -4.26 -19.52
N ALA A 341 -6.76 -3.45 -18.52
CA ALA A 341 -7.53 -3.31 -17.30
C ALA A 341 -8.84 -2.52 -17.46
N ASN A 342 -8.89 -1.53 -18.37
CA ASN A 342 -10.06 -0.65 -18.50
C ASN A 342 -11.03 -1.11 -19.60
N ASP A 343 -10.53 -1.75 -20.68
CA ASP A 343 -11.31 -1.95 -21.89
C ASP A 343 -11.38 -3.43 -22.33
N THR A 344 -10.36 -4.27 -22.04
CA THR A 344 -10.24 -5.61 -22.63
C THR A 344 -10.64 -6.72 -21.66
N VAL A 345 -10.10 -6.71 -20.44
CA VAL A 345 -10.28 -7.79 -19.45
C VAL A 345 -11.63 -7.64 -18.73
N PRO A 346 -12.42 -8.72 -18.63
CA PRO A 346 -13.70 -8.66 -17.93
C PRO A 346 -13.54 -8.49 -16.41
N PHE A 347 -14.34 -7.60 -15.84
CA PHE A 347 -14.50 -7.39 -14.40
C PHE A 347 -15.98 -7.41 -14.03
N GLN A 348 -16.30 -7.78 -12.79
CA GLN A 348 -17.68 -7.91 -12.32
C GLN A 348 -18.46 -6.59 -12.39
N SER A 349 -17.79 -5.46 -12.22
CA SER A 349 -18.39 -4.12 -12.33
C SER A 349 -17.32 -3.06 -12.57
N ASN A 350 -17.73 -1.84 -12.91
CA ASN A 350 -16.82 -0.70 -13.05
C ASN A 350 -16.21 -0.25 -11.71
N GLN A 351 -16.84 -0.58 -10.56
CA GLN A 351 -16.30 -0.30 -9.24
C GLN A 351 -15.25 -1.32 -8.77
N MET A 352 -15.21 -2.53 -9.36
CA MET A 352 -14.18 -3.51 -9.07
C MET A 352 -12.83 -2.97 -9.54
N GLN A 353 -11.89 -2.85 -8.66
CA GLN A 353 -10.59 -2.24 -8.87
C GLN A 353 -9.49 -3.26 -9.17
N ALA A 354 -8.37 -2.78 -9.71
CA ALA A 354 -7.15 -3.55 -9.90
C ALA A 354 -5.93 -2.74 -9.45
N GLY A 355 -4.93 -3.46 -8.94
CA GLY A 355 -3.59 -2.95 -8.70
C GLY A 355 -2.57 -3.92 -9.30
N VAL A 356 -1.66 -3.42 -10.15
CA VAL A 356 -0.68 -4.26 -10.85
C VAL A 356 0.71 -3.64 -10.76
N ALA A 357 1.72 -4.48 -10.58
CA ALA A 357 3.12 -4.09 -10.74
C ALA A 357 3.85 -5.11 -11.62
N VAL A 358 4.66 -4.59 -12.54
CA VAL A 358 5.55 -5.35 -13.41
C VAL A 358 6.99 -4.97 -13.08
N THR A 359 7.82 -5.97 -12.73
CA THR A 359 9.23 -5.76 -12.41
C THR A 359 10.14 -6.60 -13.32
N ASP A 360 11.34 -6.10 -13.59
CA ASP A 360 12.41 -6.84 -14.24
C ASP A 360 13.17 -7.66 -13.19
N PRO A 361 13.20 -9.01 -13.30
CA PRO A 361 13.90 -9.88 -12.36
C PRO A 361 15.41 -9.67 -12.30
N HIS A 362 16.02 -9.10 -13.34
CA HIS A 362 17.48 -8.99 -13.45
C HIS A 362 18.06 -7.81 -12.68
N ASN A 363 17.25 -6.79 -12.40
CA ASN A 363 17.74 -5.52 -11.86
C ASN A 363 16.78 -4.81 -10.91
N GLY A 364 15.52 -5.26 -10.79
CA GLY A 364 14.48 -4.65 -9.94
C GLY A 364 13.82 -3.40 -10.53
N GLN A 365 14.02 -3.11 -11.82
CA GLN A 365 13.33 -2.00 -12.49
C GLN A 365 11.82 -2.22 -12.48
N VAL A 366 11.06 -1.18 -12.11
CA VAL A 366 9.60 -1.18 -12.28
C VAL A 366 9.29 -0.78 -13.71
N VAL A 367 8.78 -1.73 -14.50
CA VAL A 367 8.56 -1.61 -15.94
C VAL A 367 7.20 -1.00 -16.26
N ALA A 368 6.16 -1.40 -15.53
CA ALA A 368 4.81 -0.88 -15.67
C ALA A 368 4.05 -0.97 -14.33
N MET A 369 3.00 -0.16 -14.16
CA MET A 369 2.21 -0.11 -12.94
C MET A 369 0.78 0.36 -13.19
N LEU A 370 -0.20 -0.32 -12.61
CA LEU A 370 -1.60 0.10 -12.59
C LEU A 370 -2.06 0.37 -11.16
N GLY A 371 -2.48 1.59 -10.86
CA GLY A 371 -2.96 1.98 -9.52
C GLY A 371 -4.47 1.84 -9.31
N GLY A 372 -5.22 1.60 -10.38
CA GLY A 372 -6.68 1.45 -10.37
C GLY A 372 -7.24 1.48 -11.78
N ARG A 373 -8.54 1.19 -11.91
CA ARG A 373 -9.29 1.26 -13.17
C ARG A 373 -10.52 2.16 -13.02
N HIS A 374 -10.94 2.77 -14.12
CA HIS A 374 -12.07 3.72 -14.15
C HIS A 374 -12.00 4.79 -13.04
N THR A 375 -10.79 5.32 -12.79
CA THR A 375 -10.54 6.26 -11.67
C THR A 375 -11.04 7.68 -11.93
N GLY A 376 -11.66 7.92 -13.07
CA GLY A 376 -12.14 9.26 -13.47
C GLY A 376 -11.00 10.22 -13.77
N ASN A 377 -11.18 11.50 -13.45
CA ASN A 377 -10.19 12.56 -13.70
C ASN A 377 -9.32 12.88 -12.47
N VAL A 378 -9.16 11.95 -11.53
CA VAL A 378 -8.34 12.14 -10.34
C VAL A 378 -6.88 11.80 -10.66
N VAL A 379 -6.01 12.81 -10.66
CA VAL A 379 -4.56 12.68 -10.85
C VAL A 379 -3.87 12.45 -9.52
N TYR A 380 -2.86 11.57 -9.50
CA TYR A 380 -2.12 11.13 -8.29
C TYR A 380 -3.02 10.56 -7.20
N GLY A 381 -4.09 9.88 -7.61
CA GLY A 381 -5.07 9.25 -6.74
C GLY A 381 -4.51 8.06 -5.94
N LEU A 382 -5.41 7.20 -5.51
CA LEU A 382 -5.06 5.99 -4.77
C LEU A 382 -4.29 5.00 -5.66
N ASN A 383 -3.03 4.70 -5.33
CA ASN A 383 -2.22 3.72 -6.04
C ASN A 383 -2.27 2.35 -5.33
N ARG A 384 -3.08 1.42 -5.85
CA ARG A 384 -3.28 0.10 -5.25
C ARG A 384 -2.12 -0.85 -5.49
N ALA A 385 -1.25 -0.54 -6.46
CA ALA A 385 -0.04 -1.33 -6.72
C ALA A 385 0.97 -1.31 -5.57
N VAL A 386 0.93 -0.28 -4.71
CA VAL A 386 1.83 -0.10 -3.56
C VAL A 386 1.14 -0.20 -2.20
N GLN A 387 -0.16 -0.52 -2.16
CA GLN A 387 -0.90 -0.65 -0.91
C GLN A 387 -0.67 -1.99 -0.22
N THR A 388 -0.51 -1.98 1.09
CA THR A 388 -0.23 -3.15 1.94
C THR A 388 -1.37 -3.52 2.88
N ASN A 389 -2.56 -2.97 2.69
CA ASN A 389 -3.71 -3.18 3.58
C ASN A 389 -4.61 -4.35 3.15
N ARG A 390 -4.22 -5.11 2.12
CA ARG A 390 -4.96 -6.28 1.63
C ARG A 390 -4.14 -7.54 1.83
N SER A 391 -4.81 -8.62 2.21
CA SER A 391 -4.16 -9.92 2.32
C SER A 391 -3.94 -10.51 0.92
N SER A 392 -2.73 -11.02 0.68
CA SER A 392 -2.35 -11.64 -0.59
C SER A 392 -2.92 -13.06 -0.79
N GLY A 393 -3.62 -13.58 0.20
CA GLY A 393 -4.14 -14.94 0.15
C GLY A 393 -3.02 -15.95 -0.14
N SER A 394 -3.35 -16.98 -0.89
CA SER A 394 -2.44 -18.11 -1.20
C SER A 394 -1.19 -17.75 -2.01
N THR A 395 -1.02 -16.50 -2.48
CA THR A 395 0.29 -16.06 -3.04
C THR A 395 1.37 -16.00 -1.95
N ALA A 396 1.00 -16.06 -0.67
CA ALA A 396 1.92 -16.16 0.44
C ALA A 396 2.66 -17.51 0.50
N LYS A 397 2.05 -18.61 0.04
CA LYS A 397 2.55 -19.98 0.24
C LYS A 397 3.96 -20.24 -0.28
N PRO A 398 4.35 -19.80 -1.48
CA PRO A 398 5.73 -19.90 -1.95
C PRO A 398 6.72 -19.12 -1.07
N LEU A 399 6.27 -18.00 -0.48
CA LEU A 399 7.11 -17.05 0.26
C LEU A 399 7.26 -17.42 1.74
N MET A 400 6.21 -17.94 2.36
CA MET A 400 6.14 -18.16 3.80
C MET A 400 6.29 -19.64 4.18
N ASP A 401 5.87 -20.57 3.33
CA ASP A 401 5.77 -21.98 3.65
C ASP A 401 6.78 -22.84 2.86
N TYR A 402 6.57 -23.00 1.56
CA TYR A 402 7.28 -23.97 0.74
C TYR A 402 8.69 -23.54 0.33
N GLY A 403 8.92 -22.26 0.03
CA GLY A 403 10.25 -21.72 -0.22
C GLY A 403 11.18 -21.93 0.97
N PRO A 404 10.79 -21.49 2.18
CA PRO A 404 11.54 -21.77 3.40
C PRO A 404 11.72 -23.26 3.71
N ALA A 405 10.75 -24.12 3.37
CA ALA A 405 10.88 -25.56 3.56
C ALA A 405 11.99 -26.17 2.69
N ILE A 406 12.11 -25.73 1.44
CA ILE A 406 13.22 -26.15 0.58
C ILE A 406 14.54 -25.55 1.09
N GLU A 407 14.57 -24.26 1.39
CA GLU A 407 15.78 -23.51 1.78
C GLU A 407 16.41 -24.06 3.07
N TYR A 408 15.60 -24.26 4.12
CA TYR A 408 16.12 -24.56 5.45
C TYR A 408 15.99 -26.03 5.86
N LEU A 409 15.04 -26.78 5.26
CA LEU A 409 14.80 -28.20 5.59
C LEU A 409 15.23 -29.13 4.46
N GLN A 410 15.68 -28.58 3.32
CA GLN A 410 16.08 -29.32 2.12
C GLN A 410 14.99 -30.30 1.63
N TRP A 411 13.72 -29.91 1.76
CA TRP A 411 12.62 -30.78 1.37
C TRP A 411 12.56 -30.95 -0.15
N PRO A 412 12.39 -32.24 -0.61
CA PRO A 412 12.20 -32.53 -2.02
C PRO A 412 10.79 -32.17 -2.47
N THR A 413 10.58 -32.02 -3.78
CA THR A 413 9.26 -31.66 -4.33
C THR A 413 8.17 -32.70 -4.05
N PHE A 414 8.56 -33.94 -3.78
CA PHE A 414 7.66 -35.05 -3.42
C PHE A 414 7.50 -35.28 -1.90
N LYS A 415 8.04 -34.40 -1.06
CA LYS A 415 7.85 -34.49 0.40
C LYS A 415 6.37 -34.74 0.70
N ALA A 416 6.07 -35.82 1.41
CA ALA A 416 4.72 -36.13 1.86
C ALA A 416 4.25 -35.07 2.89
N VAL A 417 3.11 -34.48 2.63
CA VAL A 417 2.44 -33.50 3.50
C VAL A 417 1.00 -33.97 3.75
N GLN A 418 0.44 -33.61 4.91
CA GLN A 418 -0.87 -34.07 5.35
C GLN A 418 -1.95 -33.04 5.12
N ASP A 419 -2.94 -33.41 4.34
CA ASP A 419 -4.18 -32.66 4.13
C ASP A 419 -5.33 -33.33 4.91
N THR A 420 -5.28 -33.20 6.23
CA THR A 420 -6.22 -33.79 7.19
C THR A 420 -6.70 -32.73 8.17
N LYS A 421 -7.80 -32.99 8.89
CA LYS A 421 -8.37 -32.04 9.86
C LYS A 421 -7.27 -31.41 10.74
N PHE A 422 -7.32 -30.06 10.85
CA PHE A 422 -6.31 -29.28 11.55
C PHE A 422 -6.97 -28.14 12.32
N TYR A 423 -6.51 -27.90 13.53
CA TYR A 423 -6.86 -26.74 14.35
C TYR A 423 -5.61 -25.91 14.63
N TYR A 424 -5.75 -24.61 14.65
CA TYR A 424 -4.62 -23.76 15.05
C TYR A 424 -4.25 -24.06 16.51
N PRO A 425 -2.96 -24.24 16.82
CA PRO A 425 -2.48 -24.62 18.15
C PRO A 425 -3.02 -23.69 19.24
N GLY A 426 -3.53 -24.30 20.30
CA GLY A 426 -4.11 -23.58 21.44
C GLY A 426 -5.48 -22.94 21.19
N THR A 427 -6.16 -23.27 20.08
CA THR A 427 -7.48 -22.74 19.73
C THR A 427 -8.45 -23.83 19.28
N SER A 428 -9.75 -23.53 19.28
CA SER A 428 -10.79 -24.35 18.63
C SER A 428 -11.05 -23.96 17.16
N ILE A 429 -10.22 -23.09 16.59
CA ILE A 429 -10.39 -22.61 15.22
C ILE A 429 -9.87 -23.67 14.24
N ALA A 430 -10.79 -24.27 13.48
CA ALA A 430 -10.47 -25.22 12.43
C ALA A 430 -9.95 -24.50 11.19
N LEU A 431 -8.90 -25.05 10.56
CA LEU A 431 -8.46 -24.63 9.23
C LEU A 431 -9.16 -25.50 8.18
N HIS A 432 -9.73 -24.86 7.20
CA HIS A 432 -10.40 -25.51 6.06
C HIS A 432 -9.68 -25.15 4.75
N ASP A 433 -9.70 -26.10 3.84
CA ASP A 433 -9.38 -25.85 2.44
C ASP A 433 -10.56 -25.22 1.72
N PHE A 434 -10.33 -24.58 0.58
CA PHE A 434 -11.35 -23.83 -0.16
C PHE A 434 -12.58 -24.66 -0.58
N ASP A 435 -12.41 -25.99 -0.73
CA ASP A 435 -13.47 -26.94 -1.10
C ASP A 435 -14.07 -27.68 0.12
N ASN A 436 -13.68 -27.30 1.33
CA ASN A 436 -14.07 -27.96 2.60
C ASN A 436 -13.84 -29.46 2.64
N LYS A 437 -12.86 -29.96 1.83
CA LYS A 437 -12.50 -31.39 1.75
C LYS A 437 -11.05 -31.58 2.18
N TYR A 438 -10.74 -32.77 2.69
CA TYR A 438 -9.39 -33.20 2.99
C TYR A 438 -8.98 -34.32 2.04
N LYS A 439 -7.78 -34.26 1.49
CA LYS A 439 -7.29 -35.20 0.47
C LYS A 439 -6.28 -36.22 1.01
N GLY A 440 -6.06 -36.24 2.33
CA GLY A 440 -5.12 -37.16 2.98
C GLY A 440 -3.66 -36.82 2.71
N THR A 441 -2.82 -37.82 2.53
CA THR A 441 -1.39 -37.65 2.23
C THR A 441 -1.20 -37.29 0.77
N MET A 442 -0.43 -36.23 0.51
CA MET A 442 -0.10 -35.80 -0.85
C MET A 442 1.32 -35.25 -0.91
N THR A 443 1.87 -35.06 -2.11
CA THR A 443 3.19 -34.44 -2.26
C THR A 443 3.13 -32.93 -2.03
N MET A 444 4.23 -32.33 -1.59
CA MET A 444 4.38 -30.87 -1.46
C MET A 444 4.06 -30.16 -2.80
N ARG A 445 4.52 -30.70 -3.94
CA ARG A 445 4.17 -30.24 -5.29
C ARG A 445 2.66 -30.20 -5.49
N ALA A 446 1.97 -31.30 -5.25
CA ALA A 446 0.50 -31.37 -5.45
C ALA A 446 -0.25 -30.41 -4.51
N ALA A 447 0.21 -30.26 -3.27
CA ALA A 447 -0.38 -29.34 -2.31
C ALA A 447 -0.24 -27.87 -2.75
N LEU A 448 0.93 -27.49 -3.28
CA LEU A 448 1.16 -26.13 -3.81
C LEU A 448 0.33 -25.88 -5.07
N VAL A 449 0.34 -26.80 -6.04
CA VAL A 449 -0.37 -26.71 -7.33
C VAL A 449 -1.88 -26.55 -7.10
N GLN A 450 -2.45 -27.35 -6.20
CA GLN A 450 -3.87 -27.30 -5.84
C GLN A 450 -4.19 -26.24 -4.79
N SER A 451 -3.19 -25.46 -4.36
CA SER A 451 -3.37 -24.38 -3.38
C SER A 451 -3.98 -24.81 -2.04
N ARG A 452 -3.66 -26.03 -1.53
CA ARG A 452 -4.19 -26.53 -0.26
C ARG A 452 -3.72 -25.70 0.94
N ASN A 453 -4.61 -25.38 1.87
CA ASN A 453 -4.32 -24.56 3.04
C ASN A 453 -3.69 -25.37 4.18
N VAL A 454 -4.28 -26.53 4.49
CA VAL A 454 -3.82 -27.34 5.62
C VAL A 454 -2.39 -27.82 5.42
N PRO A 455 -1.98 -28.37 4.26
CA PRO A 455 -0.58 -28.71 4.01
C PRO A 455 0.38 -27.53 4.11
N ALA A 456 -0.04 -26.33 3.66
CA ALA A 456 0.78 -25.13 3.73
C ALA A 456 1.07 -24.74 5.20
N ILE A 457 0.03 -24.66 6.04
CA ILE A 457 0.20 -24.31 7.45
C ILE A 457 0.99 -25.36 8.23
N ARG A 458 0.82 -26.66 7.93
CA ARG A 458 1.67 -27.72 8.52
C ARG A 458 3.12 -27.58 8.10
N THR A 459 3.37 -27.26 6.82
CA THR A 459 4.73 -26.96 6.33
C THR A 459 5.33 -25.76 7.08
N LEU A 460 4.57 -24.70 7.28
CA LEU A 460 5.03 -23.54 8.05
C LEU A 460 5.33 -23.90 9.53
N GLN A 461 4.56 -24.81 10.14
CA GLN A 461 4.88 -25.30 11.48
C GLN A 461 6.24 -26.03 11.51
N ASP A 462 6.51 -26.88 10.52
CA ASP A 462 7.77 -27.63 10.42
C ASP A 462 8.96 -26.69 10.15
N VAL A 463 8.78 -25.67 9.31
CA VAL A 463 9.77 -24.59 9.04
C VAL A 463 10.02 -23.77 10.30
N GLY A 464 8.97 -23.37 10.97
CA GLY A 464 8.95 -22.43 12.09
C GLY A 464 8.94 -20.97 11.66
N ILE A 465 8.19 -20.13 12.40
CA ILE A 465 7.96 -18.71 12.09
C ILE A 465 9.27 -17.93 11.95
N LYS A 466 10.29 -18.22 12.76
CA LYS A 466 11.58 -17.51 12.70
C LYS A 466 12.27 -17.67 11.35
N ARG A 467 12.37 -18.90 10.82
CA ARG A 467 12.99 -19.16 9.50
C ARG A 467 12.18 -18.55 8.37
N ALA A 468 10.86 -18.70 8.42
CA ALA A 468 9.96 -18.07 7.46
C ALA A 468 10.08 -16.52 7.45
N THR A 469 10.18 -15.90 8.63
CA THR A 469 10.43 -14.44 8.75
C THR A 469 11.78 -14.05 8.14
N THR A 470 12.84 -14.84 8.39
CA THR A 470 14.16 -14.57 7.80
C THR A 470 14.11 -14.63 6.27
N PHE A 471 13.41 -15.62 5.71
CA PHE A 471 13.22 -15.76 4.26
C PHE A 471 12.45 -14.57 3.67
N LEU A 472 11.35 -14.15 4.31
CA LEU A 472 10.59 -12.97 3.89
C LEU A 472 11.42 -11.68 3.93
N ASN A 473 12.22 -11.49 5.00
CA ASN A 473 13.09 -10.32 5.10
C ASN A 473 14.14 -10.30 3.99
N GLY A 474 14.66 -11.46 3.59
CA GLY A 474 15.53 -11.58 2.42
C GLY A 474 14.85 -11.19 1.11
N LEU A 475 13.53 -11.27 1.03
CA LEU A 475 12.71 -10.86 -0.11
C LEU A 475 12.13 -9.44 0.03
N GLY A 476 12.66 -8.61 0.93
CA GLY A 476 12.19 -7.24 1.15
C GLY A 476 10.82 -7.12 1.80
N ILE A 477 10.29 -8.22 2.37
CA ILE A 477 8.98 -8.25 3.02
C ILE A 477 9.15 -8.24 4.53
N SER A 478 8.75 -7.15 5.15
CA SER A 478 8.76 -6.99 6.61
C SER A 478 7.47 -6.33 7.10
N GLN A 479 7.05 -6.64 8.32
CA GLN A 479 5.90 -6.00 8.96
C GLN A 479 6.19 -5.67 10.43
N LYS A 480 5.47 -4.67 10.97
CA LYS A 480 5.65 -4.24 12.37
C LYS A 480 5.11 -5.26 13.40
N LYS A 481 4.07 -6.01 13.03
CA LYS A 481 3.47 -7.04 13.89
C LYS A 481 4.17 -8.37 13.68
N PRO A 482 4.38 -9.18 14.72
CA PRO A 482 4.92 -10.53 14.55
C PRO A 482 4.08 -11.38 13.60
N TYR A 483 4.74 -12.20 12.79
CA TYR A 483 4.08 -13.20 11.95
C TYR A 483 3.53 -14.34 12.82
N THR A 484 2.43 -14.92 12.35
CA THR A 484 1.75 -16.07 12.95
C THR A 484 1.55 -17.17 11.90
N LEU A 485 1.05 -18.33 12.28
CA LEU A 485 0.71 -19.40 11.34
C LEU A 485 -0.33 -18.97 10.29
N GLN A 486 -1.24 -18.04 10.63
CA GLN A 486 -2.24 -17.55 9.67
C GLN A 486 -1.61 -16.84 8.48
N ASN A 487 -0.38 -16.31 8.63
CA ASN A 487 0.33 -15.66 7.55
C ASN A 487 0.81 -16.62 6.45
N GLY A 488 0.85 -17.94 6.69
CA GLY A 488 1.11 -18.93 5.66
C GLY A 488 0.06 -18.97 4.55
N ILE A 489 -1.15 -18.50 4.81
CA ILE A 489 -2.22 -18.42 3.81
C ILE A 489 -2.61 -16.98 3.45
N GLY A 490 -1.83 -15.99 3.89
CA GLY A 490 -2.05 -14.58 3.52
C GLY A 490 -1.14 -13.61 4.24
N LEU A 491 -0.42 -12.82 3.45
CA LEU A 491 0.44 -11.73 3.90
C LEU A 491 -0.19 -10.38 3.52
N TYR A 492 -0.06 -9.37 4.39
CA TYR A 492 -0.49 -8.00 4.08
C TYR A 492 0.64 -7.28 3.35
N ILE A 493 0.66 -7.44 2.04
CA ILE A 493 1.71 -6.95 1.14
C ILE A 493 1.10 -6.37 -0.14
N SER A 494 1.85 -5.49 -0.82
CA SER A 494 1.40 -4.85 -2.05
C SER A 494 1.72 -5.69 -3.30
N PRO A 495 1.02 -5.45 -4.43
CA PRO A 495 1.39 -6.03 -5.71
C PRO A 495 2.87 -5.81 -6.07
N LEU A 496 3.43 -4.63 -5.80
CA LEU A 496 4.84 -4.36 -6.04
C LEU A 496 5.77 -5.26 -5.22
N GLN A 497 5.48 -5.44 -3.93
CA GLN A 497 6.26 -6.35 -3.08
C GLN A 497 6.14 -7.81 -3.53
N VAL A 498 4.95 -8.24 -3.92
CA VAL A 498 4.74 -9.60 -4.45
C VAL A 498 5.51 -9.80 -5.75
N SER A 499 5.41 -8.86 -6.71
CA SER A 499 6.14 -8.91 -7.98
C SER A 499 7.65 -9.00 -7.76
N ALA A 500 8.23 -8.15 -6.89
CA ALA A 500 9.66 -8.16 -6.58
C ALA A 500 10.12 -9.45 -5.88
N ALA A 501 9.31 -10.00 -4.95
CA ALA A 501 9.63 -11.24 -4.27
C ALA A 501 9.59 -12.45 -5.22
N TYR A 502 8.61 -12.49 -6.13
CA TYR A 502 8.51 -13.55 -7.14
C TYR A 502 9.62 -13.45 -8.21
N ALA A 503 10.08 -12.23 -8.51
CA ALA A 503 11.23 -11.99 -9.38
C ALA A 503 12.50 -12.72 -8.89
N ALA A 504 12.67 -12.89 -7.57
CA ALA A 504 13.79 -13.63 -7.02
C ALA A 504 13.74 -15.14 -7.36
N PHE A 505 12.56 -15.73 -7.52
CA PHE A 505 12.47 -17.12 -8.04
C PHE A 505 12.88 -17.18 -9.52
N ALA A 506 12.52 -16.14 -10.30
CA ALA A 506 12.81 -16.11 -11.74
C ALA A 506 14.30 -16.08 -12.06
N ASN A 507 15.13 -15.44 -11.23
CA ASN A 507 16.54 -15.13 -11.50
C ASN A 507 17.53 -16.01 -10.72
N GLY A 508 17.07 -17.08 -10.08
CA GLY A 508 17.93 -18.01 -9.31
C GLY A 508 18.23 -17.54 -7.89
N GLY A 509 17.35 -16.74 -7.29
CA GLY A 509 17.32 -16.44 -5.86
C GLY A 509 17.85 -15.08 -5.46
N THR A 510 18.14 -14.19 -6.41
CA THR A 510 18.61 -12.82 -6.12
C THR A 510 17.43 -11.87 -5.99
N TYR A 511 17.31 -11.21 -4.85
CA TYR A 511 16.32 -10.14 -4.67
C TYR A 511 16.91 -8.78 -5.01
N TYR A 512 16.15 -8.01 -5.79
CA TYR A 512 16.42 -6.60 -6.10
C TYR A 512 15.29 -5.73 -5.55
N GLU A 513 15.65 -4.71 -4.78
CA GLU A 513 14.66 -3.71 -4.33
C GLU A 513 14.11 -2.96 -5.55
N PRO A 514 12.77 -2.88 -5.70
CA PRO A 514 12.16 -2.17 -6.83
C PRO A 514 12.52 -0.69 -6.86
N TYR A 515 12.80 -0.15 -8.06
CA TYR A 515 13.07 1.27 -8.23
C TYR A 515 12.53 1.81 -9.56
N TYR A 516 12.22 3.11 -9.57
CA TYR A 516 11.54 3.79 -10.68
C TYR A 516 12.47 4.64 -11.53
N ILE A 517 13.51 5.25 -10.93
CA ILE A 517 14.36 6.27 -11.52
C ILE A 517 15.74 5.69 -11.82
N SER A 518 16.17 5.74 -13.08
CA SER A 518 17.51 5.32 -13.52
C SER A 518 18.55 6.45 -13.35
N SER A 519 18.16 7.71 -13.64
CA SER A 519 19.04 8.86 -13.41
C SER A 519 18.28 10.17 -13.24
N ILE A 520 18.93 11.10 -12.56
CA ILE A 520 18.48 12.48 -12.37
C ILE A 520 19.62 13.39 -12.81
N THR A 521 19.34 14.34 -13.71
CA THR A 521 20.22 15.43 -14.08
C THR A 521 19.64 16.73 -13.51
N THR A 522 20.45 17.45 -12.73
CA THR A 522 20.12 18.75 -12.16
C THR A 522 20.42 19.87 -13.15
N GLN A 523 19.94 21.10 -12.90
CA GLN A 523 20.13 22.24 -13.81
C GLN A 523 21.61 22.63 -14.05
N ASP A 524 22.46 22.39 -13.07
CA ASP A 524 23.93 22.59 -13.16
C ASP A 524 24.65 21.46 -13.94
N GLY A 525 23.88 20.52 -14.53
CA GLY A 525 24.39 19.43 -15.35
C GLY A 525 24.93 18.22 -14.56
N ASN A 526 24.80 18.21 -13.24
CA ASN A 526 25.22 17.07 -12.44
C ASN A 526 24.28 15.87 -12.67
N VAL A 527 24.85 14.70 -13.00
CA VAL A 527 24.11 13.47 -13.25
C VAL A 527 24.30 12.49 -12.11
N LYS A 528 23.20 12.11 -11.47
CA LYS A 528 23.18 11.04 -10.46
C LYS A 528 22.44 9.82 -11.03
N ARG A 529 23.11 8.66 -11.06
CA ARG A 529 22.54 7.38 -11.53
C ARG A 529 22.11 6.52 -10.35
N PHE A 530 21.06 5.73 -10.56
CA PHE A 530 20.50 4.83 -9.55
C PHE A 530 20.38 3.42 -10.14
N SER A 531 20.57 2.44 -9.30
CA SER A 531 20.38 1.02 -9.58
C SER A 531 20.10 0.29 -8.27
N SER A 532 19.37 -0.80 -8.32
CA SER A 532 19.21 -1.70 -7.20
C SER A 532 20.43 -2.63 -7.12
N LYS A 533 20.99 -2.79 -5.91
CA LYS A 533 22.02 -3.80 -5.65
C LYS A 533 21.30 -5.08 -5.22
N GLY A 534 21.40 -6.12 -6.06
CA GLY A 534 20.85 -7.43 -5.72
C GLY A 534 21.61 -8.07 -4.55
N HIS A 535 20.89 -8.86 -3.76
CA HIS A 535 21.48 -9.77 -2.79
C HIS A 535 20.83 -11.16 -2.89
N GLN A 536 21.59 -12.19 -2.56
CA GLN A 536 21.06 -13.55 -2.57
C GLN A 536 20.07 -13.72 -1.42
N ALA A 537 18.79 -13.88 -1.76
CA ALA A 537 17.70 -14.08 -0.80
C ALA A 537 17.42 -15.57 -0.52
N MET A 538 17.75 -16.44 -1.48
CA MET A 538 17.63 -17.89 -1.37
C MET A 538 18.64 -18.59 -2.29
N ASN A 539 18.91 -19.87 -2.05
CA ASN A 539 19.77 -20.69 -2.91
C ASN A 539 19.17 -20.91 -4.31
N LYS A 540 20.03 -21.09 -5.32
CA LYS A 540 19.61 -21.40 -6.69
C LYS A 540 18.73 -22.67 -6.75
N ALA A 541 19.03 -23.66 -5.92
CA ALA A 541 18.23 -24.88 -5.80
C ALA A 541 16.79 -24.56 -5.36
N THR A 542 16.63 -23.75 -4.32
CA THR A 542 15.31 -23.33 -3.82
C THR A 542 14.52 -22.57 -4.89
N ALA A 543 15.15 -21.61 -5.56
CA ALA A 543 14.52 -20.83 -6.62
C ALA A 543 14.05 -21.72 -7.79
N TYR A 544 14.90 -22.66 -8.24
CA TYR A 544 14.58 -23.56 -9.33
C TYR A 544 13.49 -24.58 -8.95
N MET A 545 13.59 -25.24 -7.80
CA MET A 545 12.59 -26.21 -7.35
C MET A 545 11.22 -25.58 -7.10
N MET A 546 11.18 -24.35 -6.57
CA MET A 546 9.94 -23.56 -6.47
C MET A 546 9.38 -23.23 -7.84
N THR A 547 10.20 -22.76 -8.78
CA THR A 547 9.78 -22.45 -10.15
C THR A 547 9.20 -23.68 -10.84
N ASP A 548 9.86 -24.84 -10.73
CA ASP A 548 9.41 -26.10 -11.31
C ASP A 548 8.04 -26.53 -10.75
N MET A 549 7.81 -26.41 -9.45
CA MET A 549 6.50 -26.67 -8.86
C MET A 549 5.45 -25.64 -9.29
N LEU A 550 5.81 -24.35 -9.37
CA LEU A 550 4.91 -23.27 -9.73
C LEU A 550 4.48 -23.29 -11.20
N LYS A 551 5.25 -23.90 -12.10
CA LYS A 551 4.79 -24.20 -13.47
C LYS A 551 3.53 -25.05 -13.47
N GLY A 552 3.46 -26.04 -12.57
CA GLY A 552 2.30 -26.91 -12.43
C GLY A 552 1.01 -26.18 -12.05
N VAL A 553 1.09 -24.98 -11.46
CA VAL A 553 -0.10 -24.16 -11.17
C VAL A 553 -0.88 -23.81 -12.44
N PHE A 554 -0.18 -23.63 -13.57
CA PHE A 554 -0.76 -23.32 -14.87
C PHE A 554 -1.09 -24.56 -15.69
N THR A 555 -0.24 -25.59 -15.65
CA THR A 555 -0.25 -26.70 -16.62
C THR A 555 -0.90 -27.97 -16.10
N ASP A 556 -0.92 -28.20 -14.78
CA ASP A 556 -1.56 -29.37 -14.19
C ASP A 556 -3.08 -29.30 -14.31
N SER A 557 -3.74 -30.42 -14.54
CA SER A 557 -5.21 -30.49 -14.63
C SER A 557 -5.93 -30.01 -13.37
N GLN A 558 -5.28 -30.06 -12.22
CA GLN A 558 -5.77 -29.57 -10.92
C GLN A 558 -5.14 -28.22 -10.51
N GLY A 559 -4.39 -27.60 -11.41
CA GLY A 559 -3.73 -26.33 -11.16
C GLY A 559 -4.71 -25.20 -10.95
N SER A 560 -4.46 -24.36 -9.94
CA SER A 560 -5.35 -23.26 -9.56
C SER A 560 -5.27 -22.05 -10.51
N GLY A 561 -4.26 -21.98 -11.38
CA GLY A 561 -3.96 -20.85 -12.27
C GLY A 561 -4.15 -21.14 -13.76
N ARG A 562 -4.96 -22.11 -14.12
CA ARG A 562 -5.12 -22.56 -15.52
C ARG A 562 -5.63 -21.46 -16.45
N GLU A 563 -6.46 -20.55 -15.96
CA GLU A 563 -6.97 -19.42 -16.75
C GLU A 563 -5.86 -18.42 -17.14
N ALA A 564 -4.78 -18.38 -16.37
CA ALA A 564 -3.61 -17.56 -16.65
C ALA A 564 -2.58 -18.27 -17.55
N ASN A 565 -2.82 -19.54 -17.98
CA ASN A 565 -1.87 -20.25 -18.83
C ASN A 565 -1.76 -19.61 -20.21
N ILE A 566 -0.51 -19.41 -20.65
CA ILE A 566 -0.16 -18.89 -21.99
C ILE A 566 0.59 -20.00 -22.73
N SER A 567 0.00 -20.47 -23.84
CA SER A 567 0.61 -21.53 -24.64
C SER A 567 1.96 -21.07 -25.19
N GLY A 568 2.98 -21.91 -25.11
CA GLY A 568 4.32 -21.64 -25.62
C GLY A 568 5.18 -20.72 -24.73
N VAL A 569 4.65 -20.18 -23.64
CA VAL A 569 5.40 -19.32 -22.71
C VAL A 569 5.89 -20.09 -21.50
N ASN A 570 7.18 -19.98 -21.19
CA ASN A 570 7.79 -20.55 -20.00
C ASN A 570 7.47 -19.66 -18.80
N GLN A 571 6.40 -19.98 -18.07
CA GLN A 571 5.93 -19.21 -16.93
C GLN A 571 5.74 -20.06 -15.67
N ALA A 572 5.83 -19.40 -14.52
CA ALA A 572 5.58 -19.99 -13.20
C ALA A 572 4.83 -18.98 -12.33
N GLY A 573 3.95 -19.42 -11.42
CA GLY A 573 3.19 -18.48 -10.62
C GLY A 573 2.19 -19.10 -9.65
N LYS A 574 1.43 -18.27 -8.97
CA LYS A 574 0.48 -18.65 -7.93
C LYS A 574 -0.73 -17.74 -7.87
N THR A 575 -1.90 -18.31 -7.75
CA THR A 575 -3.16 -17.63 -7.46
C THR A 575 -3.33 -17.37 -5.96
N GLY A 576 -4.11 -16.35 -5.62
CA GLY A 576 -4.52 -16.06 -4.25
C GLY A 576 -5.96 -15.57 -4.19
N THR A 577 -6.68 -15.95 -3.14
CA THR A 577 -8.01 -15.43 -2.84
C THR A 577 -8.16 -15.21 -1.34
N THR A 578 -9.03 -14.30 -0.94
CA THR A 578 -9.39 -14.08 0.46
C THR A 578 -10.90 -14.22 0.64
N ASN A 579 -11.30 -14.80 1.78
CA ASN A 579 -12.72 -14.99 2.08
C ASN A 579 -13.43 -13.65 2.28
N TYR A 580 -14.68 -13.60 1.87
CA TYR A 580 -15.53 -12.45 2.14
C TYR A 580 -15.96 -12.46 3.63
N PRO A 581 -15.91 -11.28 4.32
CA PRO A 581 -16.36 -11.20 5.71
C PRO A 581 -17.85 -11.49 5.84
N GLY A 582 -18.24 -12.37 6.78
CA GLY A 582 -19.65 -12.66 7.05
C GLY A 582 -20.14 -14.09 6.74
N GLY A 583 -19.27 -14.97 6.26
CA GLY A 583 -19.40 -16.44 6.33
C GLY A 583 -20.47 -17.13 5.46
N ASN A 584 -21.52 -16.45 5.02
CA ASN A 584 -22.67 -17.07 4.33
C ASN A 584 -22.84 -16.65 2.87
N GLN A 585 -21.94 -15.86 2.31
CA GLN A 585 -22.01 -15.44 0.91
C GLN A 585 -20.98 -16.22 0.09
N SER A 586 -21.41 -16.77 -1.04
CA SER A 586 -20.51 -17.34 -2.05
C SER A 586 -19.65 -16.24 -2.69
N GLY A 587 -18.37 -16.52 -2.97
CA GLY A 587 -17.45 -15.59 -3.60
C GLY A 587 -16.33 -15.14 -2.66
N VAL A 588 -15.46 -14.27 -3.18
CA VAL A 588 -14.24 -13.83 -2.50
C VAL A 588 -14.20 -12.31 -2.32
N MET A 589 -13.39 -11.83 -1.38
CA MET A 589 -13.15 -10.41 -1.15
C MET A 589 -12.07 -9.86 -2.08
N ASP A 590 -11.00 -10.62 -2.27
CA ASP A 590 -9.85 -10.28 -3.10
C ASP A 590 -9.49 -11.46 -3.99
N SER A 591 -9.06 -11.17 -5.21
CA SER A 591 -8.41 -12.14 -6.08
C SER A 591 -7.04 -11.63 -6.50
N TRP A 592 -6.06 -12.54 -6.49
CA TRP A 592 -4.66 -12.28 -6.81
C TRP A 592 -4.13 -13.26 -7.84
N MET A 593 -3.22 -12.77 -8.67
CA MET A 593 -2.35 -13.58 -9.50
C MET A 593 -0.93 -13.02 -9.43
N ALA A 594 0.03 -13.86 -9.05
CA ALA A 594 1.46 -13.56 -9.10
C ALA A 594 2.14 -14.57 -10.01
N GLY A 595 2.83 -14.11 -11.04
CA GLY A 595 3.53 -15.01 -11.95
C GLY A 595 4.69 -14.31 -12.65
N TYR A 596 5.57 -15.12 -13.22
CA TYR A 596 6.79 -14.63 -13.83
C TYR A 596 7.26 -15.53 -14.97
N THR A 597 8.02 -14.93 -15.87
CA THR A 597 8.96 -15.57 -16.80
C THR A 597 10.38 -15.23 -16.35
N LYS A 598 11.41 -15.59 -17.10
CA LYS A 598 12.77 -15.13 -16.81
C LYS A 598 12.94 -13.63 -16.98
N ASN A 599 12.11 -12.98 -17.83
CA ASN A 599 12.27 -11.60 -18.22
C ASN A 599 11.39 -10.62 -17.44
N TYR A 600 10.23 -11.08 -16.91
CA TYR A 600 9.27 -10.24 -16.21
C TYR A 600 8.62 -10.97 -15.05
N SER A 601 8.34 -10.22 -13.98
CA SER A 601 7.49 -10.67 -12.87
C SER A 601 6.30 -9.72 -12.74
N ILE A 602 5.08 -10.27 -12.67
CA ILE A 602 3.84 -9.52 -12.57
C ILE A 602 3.05 -9.98 -11.36
N ALA A 603 2.57 -9.05 -10.57
CA ALA A 603 1.57 -9.32 -9.55
C ALA A 603 0.34 -8.45 -9.76
N VAL A 604 -0.81 -9.08 -9.74
CA VAL A 604 -2.13 -8.48 -9.93
C VAL A 604 -2.97 -8.71 -8.68
N TRP A 605 -3.55 -7.64 -8.16
CA TRP A 605 -4.65 -7.66 -7.21
C TRP A 605 -5.92 -7.16 -7.88
N THR A 606 -7.06 -7.80 -7.59
CA THR A 606 -8.39 -7.29 -7.94
C THR A 606 -9.33 -7.37 -6.74
N GLY A 607 -10.22 -6.38 -6.60
CA GLY A 607 -11.13 -6.28 -5.47
C GLY A 607 -11.90 -4.98 -5.42
N TYR A 608 -12.62 -4.77 -4.32
CA TYR A 608 -13.31 -3.51 -4.06
C TYR A 608 -12.62 -2.73 -2.95
N ASP A 609 -12.55 -1.40 -3.06
CA ASP A 609 -11.95 -0.53 -2.04
C ASP A 609 -12.66 -0.65 -0.69
N ARG A 610 -13.99 -0.81 -0.74
CA ARG A 610 -14.86 -0.97 0.43
C ARG A 610 -15.62 -2.29 0.32
N PRO A 611 -14.99 -3.42 0.66
CA PRO A 611 -15.61 -4.74 0.49
C PRO A 611 -16.91 -4.91 1.29
N GLN A 612 -17.01 -4.26 2.48
CA GLN A 612 -18.23 -4.33 3.31
C GLN A 612 -19.47 -3.69 2.66
N SER A 613 -19.26 -2.80 1.69
CA SER A 613 -20.32 -2.09 0.96
C SER A 613 -20.55 -2.65 -0.45
N ALA A 614 -19.79 -3.67 -0.86
CA ALA A 614 -19.85 -4.27 -2.18
C ALA A 614 -20.32 -5.73 -2.09
N SER A 615 -20.83 -6.27 -3.19
CA SER A 615 -21.06 -7.71 -3.31
C SER A 615 -19.75 -8.47 -3.38
N PRO A 616 -19.69 -9.73 -2.91
CA PRO A 616 -18.54 -10.59 -3.12
C PRO A 616 -18.18 -10.71 -4.60
N ILE A 617 -16.90 -10.88 -4.91
CA ILE A 617 -16.47 -11.24 -6.26
C ILE A 617 -16.97 -12.67 -6.52
N SER A 618 -17.80 -12.84 -7.54
CA SER A 618 -18.33 -14.15 -7.91
C SER A 618 -17.25 -15.05 -8.52
N ASP A 619 -17.50 -16.36 -8.53
CA ASP A 619 -16.52 -17.37 -8.98
C ASP A 619 -15.98 -17.09 -10.39
N THR A 620 -16.82 -16.61 -11.32
CA THR A 620 -16.39 -16.24 -12.67
C THR A 620 -15.33 -15.12 -12.64
N TYR A 621 -15.57 -14.06 -11.88
CA TYR A 621 -14.71 -12.88 -11.86
C TYR A 621 -13.55 -12.97 -10.87
N THR A 622 -13.42 -14.07 -10.11
CA THR A 622 -12.15 -14.39 -9.45
C THR A 622 -11.01 -14.59 -10.45
N ASN A 623 -11.33 -14.91 -11.69
CA ASN A 623 -10.38 -15.06 -12.78
C ASN A 623 -9.91 -13.72 -13.38
N SER A 624 -10.51 -12.58 -13.04
CA SER A 624 -10.09 -11.27 -13.58
C SER A 624 -8.61 -10.98 -13.32
N ALA A 625 -8.07 -11.37 -12.15
CA ALA A 625 -6.65 -11.23 -11.85
C ALA A 625 -5.78 -12.13 -12.76
N GLN A 626 -6.24 -13.36 -13.05
CA GLN A 626 -5.56 -14.31 -13.94
C GLN A 626 -5.59 -13.82 -15.39
N TRP A 627 -6.74 -13.33 -15.85
CA TRP A 627 -6.89 -12.80 -17.22
C TRP A 627 -6.05 -11.56 -17.45
N LEU A 628 -6.01 -10.63 -16.48
CA LEU A 628 -5.18 -9.43 -16.59
C LEU A 628 -3.68 -9.77 -16.58
N TYR A 629 -3.26 -10.71 -15.73
CA TYR A 629 -1.90 -11.24 -15.76
C TYR A 629 -1.56 -11.85 -17.14
N LYS A 630 -2.45 -12.70 -17.65
CA LYS A 630 -2.27 -13.40 -18.93
C LYS A 630 -2.11 -12.42 -20.08
N ASP A 631 -3.00 -11.46 -20.17
CA ASP A 631 -3.01 -10.45 -21.24
C ASP A 631 -1.68 -9.66 -21.25
N GLU A 632 -1.28 -9.12 -20.10
CA GLU A 632 -0.05 -8.34 -19.99
C GLU A 632 1.22 -9.18 -20.16
N MET A 633 1.27 -10.40 -19.59
CA MET A 633 2.45 -11.26 -19.74
C MET A 633 2.59 -11.75 -21.18
N GLN A 634 1.51 -12.06 -21.86
CA GLN A 634 1.52 -12.46 -23.27
C GLN A 634 2.04 -11.33 -24.15
N TYR A 635 1.62 -10.09 -23.90
CA TYR A 635 2.11 -8.93 -24.60
C TYR A 635 3.62 -8.73 -24.38
N LEU A 636 4.08 -8.79 -23.14
CA LEU A 636 5.49 -8.63 -22.79
C LEU A 636 6.36 -9.74 -23.40
N ASP A 637 5.93 -10.99 -23.33
CA ASP A 637 6.67 -12.14 -23.88
C ASP A 637 6.72 -12.10 -25.39
N SER A 638 5.67 -11.61 -26.07
CA SER A 638 5.67 -11.43 -27.52
C SER A 638 6.74 -10.45 -28.02
N ARG A 639 7.14 -9.50 -27.19
CA ARG A 639 8.18 -8.50 -27.47
C ARG A 639 9.58 -8.95 -27.05
N ASN A 640 9.66 -9.79 -26.04
CA ASN A 640 10.92 -10.29 -25.49
C ASN A 640 10.70 -11.69 -24.90
N HIS A 641 10.73 -12.70 -25.78
CA HIS A 641 10.44 -14.08 -25.44
C HIS A 641 11.42 -14.64 -24.40
N ALA A 642 10.89 -15.22 -23.35
CA ALA A 642 11.66 -15.78 -22.25
C ALA A 642 12.04 -17.25 -22.49
N SER A 643 13.33 -17.55 -22.47
CA SER A 643 13.82 -18.92 -22.47
C SER A 643 13.40 -19.68 -21.21
N ASN A 644 13.38 -21.02 -21.26
CA ASN A 644 13.12 -21.84 -20.08
C ASN A 644 14.28 -21.75 -19.06
N TRP A 645 13.96 -22.00 -17.79
CA TRP A 645 14.97 -22.13 -16.74
C TRP A 645 15.79 -23.42 -16.94
N LYS A 646 17.08 -23.33 -16.66
CA LYS A 646 17.98 -24.48 -16.63
C LYS A 646 18.12 -24.97 -15.20
N MET A 647 18.09 -26.29 -15.01
CA MET A 647 18.33 -26.93 -13.72
C MET A 647 19.77 -26.61 -13.26
N PRO A 648 19.96 -26.07 -12.05
CA PRO A 648 21.30 -25.82 -11.52
C PRO A 648 21.95 -27.12 -11.07
N ASP A 649 23.29 -27.20 -11.10
CA ASP A 649 24.08 -28.36 -10.68
C ASP A 649 23.83 -28.80 -9.22
N THR A 650 23.17 -27.95 -8.43
CA THR A 650 22.80 -28.24 -7.04
C THR A 650 21.45 -28.93 -6.89
N VAL A 651 20.77 -29.25 -8.00
CA VAL A 651 19.48 -29.97 -8.04
C VAL A 651 19.63 -31.21 -8.90
N GLU A 652 19.00 -32.27 -8.46
CA GLU A 652 18.90 -33.54 -9.22
C GLU A 652 17.44 -33.88 -9.47
N ALA A 653 17.18 -34.41 -10.67
CA ALA A 653 15.90 -35.03 -10.99
C ALA A 653 15.93 -36.51 -10.58
N VAL A 654 14.83 -36.98 -10.00
CA VAL A 654 14.65 -38.36 -9.57
C VAL A 654 13.25 -38.85 -9.99
N ARG A 655 13.08 -40.15 -10.18
CA ARG A 655 11.77 -40.73 -10.51
C ARG A 655 11.11 -41.33 -9.25
N VAL A 656 9.98 -40.78 -8.86
CA VAL A 656 9.20 -41.25 -7.70
C VAL A 656 7.80 -41.61 -8.17
N ASN A 657 7.41 -42.88 -7.99
CA ASN A 657 6.11 -43.40 -8.48
C ASN A 657 5.86 -43.09 -9.97
N GLY A 658 6.89 -43.25 -10.81
CA GLY A 658 6.83 -43.01 -12.25
C GLY A 658 6.85 -41.52 -12.67
N LYS A 659 6.85 -40.59 -11.73
CA LYS A 659 6.86 -39.16 -12.02
C LYS A 659 8.21 -38.52 -11.74
N ARG A 660 8.65 -37.60 -12.62
CA ARG A 660 9.83 -36.76 -12.40
C ARG A 660 9.59 -35.84 -11.18
N GLN A 661 10.56 -35.84 -10.27
CA GLN A 661 10.58 -35.02 -9.06
C GLN A 661 11.99 -34.47 -8.86
N LEU A 662 12.13 -33.46 -7.97
CA LEU A 662 13.40 -32.80 -7.73
C LEU A 662 13.84 -32.95 -6.27
N VAL A 663 15.14 -33.09 -6.11
CA VAL A 663 15.84 -33.07 -4.81
C VAL A 663 17.03 -32.12 -4.87
N ILE A 664 17.45 -31.63 -3.72
CA ILE A 664 18.74 -30.95 -3.60
C ILE A 664 19.81 -32.01 -3.63
N LYS A 665 20.80 -31.85 -4.53
CA LYS A 665 21.96 -32.74 -4.67
C LYS A 665 22.67 -32.93 -3.34
N ASP A 666 23.16 -34.13 -3.10
CA ASP A 666 23.87 -34.54 -1.87
C ASP A 666 23.03 -34.41 -0.58
N SER A 667 21.73 -34.12 -0.69
CA SER A 667 20.83 -34.15 0.46
C SER A 667 20.51 -35.61 0.85
N LYS A 668 20.05 -35.81 2.09
CA LYS A 668 19.57 -37.13 2.54
C LYS A 668 18.52 -37.75 1.61
N TRP A 669 17.74 -36.93 0.90
CA TRP A 669 16.71 -37.34 -0.03
C TRP A 669 17.29 -37.78 -1.37
N ALA A 670 18.40 -37.18 -1.83
CA ALA A 670 19.10 -37.59 -3.05
C ALA A 670 19.72 -38.98 -2.91
N LEU A 671 20.19 -39.34 -1.70
CA LEU A 671 20.78 -40.64 -1.41
C LEU A 671 19.77 -41.79 -1.49
N GLU A 672 18.49 -41.54 -1.42
CA GLU A 672 17.42 -42.54 -1.46
C GLU A 672 16.95 -42.87 -2.89
N TYR A 673 17.31 -42.06 -3.89
CA TYR A 673 16.79 -42.17 -5.26
C TYR A 673 17.91 -42.02 -6.29
N ALA A 674 17.87 -42.82 -7.37
CA ALA A 674 18.79 -42.66 -8.49
C ALA A 674 18.45 -41.40 -9.29
N ALA A 675 19.45 -40.59 -9.63
CA ALA A 675 19.30 -39.42 -10.51
C ALA A 675 18.89 -39.86 -11.93
N ILE A 676 18.11 -39.05 -12.61
CA ILE A 676 17.72 -39.18 -14.03
C ILE A 676 18.13 -37.93 -14.80
N ASP A 677 18.34 -38.10 -16.11
CA ASP A 677 18.59 -36.94 -16.97
C ASP A 677 17.37 -36.02 -17.05
N ASP A 678 17.60 -34.72 -17.10
CA ASP A 678 16.51 -33.70 -17.07
C ASP A 678 15.65 -33.76 -18.33
N ASP A 679 16.18 -34.30 -19.45
CA ASP A 679 15.50 -34.43 -20.74
C ASP A 679 14.64 -35.70 -20.88
N ASP A 680 14.60 -36.58 -19.87
CA ASP A 680 13.93 -37.88 -19.94
C ASP A 680 12.39 -37.81 -19.89
N ASP A 681 11.82 -36.62 -19.70
CA ASP A 681 10.36 -36.41 -19.67
C ASP A 681 9.75 -36.19 -21.09
N SER A 682 10.57 -36.08 -22.13
CA SER A 682 10.10 -35.80 -23.50
C SER A 682 9.93 -37.09 -24.37
N SER A 683 10.29 -38.29 -23.86
CA SER A 683 10.31 -39.55 -24.61
C SER A 683 9.51 -40.68 -23.99
N SER A 684 8.33 -40.46 -23.41
CA SER A 684 7.47 -41.57 -23.01
C SER A 684 6.44 -41.96 -24.08
N SER A 685 6.95 -42.47 -25.22
CA SER A 685 6.19 -43.43 -26.01
C SER A 685 7.17 -44.48 -26.57
N SER A 686 7.14 -45.66 -25.99
CA SER A 686 7.85 -46.88 -26.36
C SER A 686 9.16 -47.19 -25.59
N SER A 687 9.08 -48.02 -24.59
CA SER A 687 9.74 -49.34 -24.58
C SER A 687 9.51 -50.08 -23.26
N GLU A 688 9.05 -51.28 -23.39
CA GLU A 688 8.91 -52.28 -22.36
C GLU A 688 10.24 -52.71 -21.74
N SER A 689 10.10 -53.13 -20.49
CA SER A 689 10.96 -54.15 -19.83
C SER A 689 12.38 -53.74 -19.42
N ARG A 690 12.51 -53.43 -18.15
CA ARG A 690 13.41 -54.14 -17.24
C ARG A 690 12.87 -54.12 -15.81
N SER A 691 12.10 -55.16 -15.50
CA SER A 691 11.80 -55.55 -14.14
C SER A 691 13.00 -56.25 -13.54
N SER A 692 13.50 -55.79 -12.41
CA SER A 692 13.87 -56.74 -11.34
C SER A 692 14.20 -56.00 -10.06
N SER A 693 13.46 -56.38 -9.03
CA SER A 693 13.87 -56.43 -7.63
C SER A 693 14.32 -55.15 -6.94
N LEU A 694 13.34 -54.49 -6.33
CA LEU A 694 13.48 -53.87 -4.99
C LEU A 694 12.08 -53.45 -4.50
N SER A 695 11.23 -54.50 -4.31
CA SER A 695 9.98 -54.37 -3.56
C SER A 695 10.19 -55.05 -2.22
N SER A 696 10.51 -54.32 -1.21
CA SER A 696 10.21 -54.62 0.20
C SER A 696 11.15 -53.88 1.16
N SER A 697 10.86 -52.61 1.40
CA SER A 697 11.29 -51.95 2.65
C SER A 697 10.78 -50.48 2.77
N ILE A 698 9.50 -50.30 2.57
CA ILE A 698 8.84 -49.03 2.95
C ILE A 698 7.58 -49.33 3.75
N VAL A 699 7.76 -50.04 4.86
CA VAL A 699 6.87 -49.99 6.03
C VAL A 699 7.75 -50.38 7.23
N SER A 700 8.37 -49.43 7.87
CA SER A 700 8.81 -49.50 9.27
C SER A 700 9.81 -48.37 9.57
N SER A 701 9.33 -47.20 9.90
CA SER A 701 9.98 -46.32 10.89
C SER A 701 9.02 -45.26 11.33
N SER A 702 7.97 -45.68 12.03
CA SER A 702 7.24 -44.83 12.97
C SER A 702 6.88 -45.70 14.17
N SER A 703 7.84 -45.93 15.00
CA SER A 703 7.62 -46.39 16.38
C SER A 703 8.84 -45.98 17.18
N VAL A 704 8.70 -45.03 18.02
CA VAL A 704 9.16 -45.01 19.43
C VAL A 704 8.57 -43.76 20.06
N PHE A 705 7.46 -43.94 20.75
CA PHE A 705 7.23 -43.45 22.10
C PHE A 705 6.05 -44.27 22.65
N SER A 706 6.43 -45.28 23.39
CA SER A 706 5.55 -46.04 24.28
C SER A 706 5.15 -45.17 25.46
N ASN A 707 3.91 -45.31 25.88
CA ASN A 707 3.63 -45.43 27.32
C ASN A 707 2.40 -46.31 27.52
N ASN A 708 2.62 -47.30 28.43
CA ASN A 708 1.75 -48.32 29.00
C ASN A 708 0.42 -47.77 29.54
N GLN A 709 -0.64 -48.51 29.40
CA GLN A 709 -1.32 -49.27 30.46
C GLN A 709 -2.51 -50.06 29.90
N GLU A 710 -2.40 -51.35 30.00
CA GLU A 710 -3.22 -52.38 30.68
C GLU A 710 -4.72 -52.47 30.34
N GLN A 711 -5.02 -53.58 29.67
CA GLN A 711 -5.90 -54.72 30.04
C GLN A 711 -7.38 -54.44 30.35
N ASN A 712 -8.30 -54.98 29.56
CA ASN A 712 -8.95 -56.27 29.80
C ASN A 712 -10.08 -56.54 28.77
N SER A 713 -9.97 -57.75 28.18
CA SER A 713 -10.96 -58.82 27.93
C SER A 713 -12.42 -58.43 27.57
N SER A 714 -13.01 -58.88 26.57
CA SER A 714 -13.56 -60.19 26.23
C SER A 714 -14.55 -60.08 25.08
N SER A 715 -14.35 -60.87 24.10
CA SER A 715 -15.16 -61.92 23.49
C SER A 715 -16.58 -61.67 23.03
N GLN A 716 -16.76 -62.21 21.82
CA GLN A 716 -17.92 -62.91 21.22
C GLN A 716 -18.81 -62.15 20.25
N THR A 717 -18.65 -62.44 18.98
CA THR A 717 -19.39 -63.41 18.12
C THR A 717 -20.86 -63.10 17.96
N THR A 718 -21.33 -62.85 16.77
CA THR A 718 -22.03 -63.70 15.80
C THR A 718 -22.82 -62.88 14.80
N GLN A 719 -22.56 -63.13 13.55
CA GLN A 719 -23.40 -63.59 12.44
C GLN A 719 -24.73 -62.93 12.11
N SER A 720 -24.77 -62.46 10.89
CA SER A 720 -25.63 -62.83 9.74
C SER A 720 -27.07 -62.28 9.75
N SER A 721 -27.51 -61.73 8.69
CA SER A 721 -28.09 -62.24 7.48
C SER A 721 -28.99 -61.24 6.79
N ASN A 722 -28.80 -61.15 5.52
CA ASN A 722 -29.80 -61.08 4.39
C ASN A 722 -31.16 -60.46 4.60
N ALA A 723 -31.61 -59.55 3.76
CA ALA A 723 -32.27 -59.81 2.48
C ALA A 723 -33.18 -58.64 2.06
N ASN A 724 -33.03 -58.28 0.87
CA ASN A 724 -34.01 -58.09 -0.23
C ASN A 724 -35.22 -57.15 -0.16
N THR A 725 -35.24 -56.35 -1.25
CA THR A 725 -36.35 -56.13 -2.20
C THR A 725 -37.38 -55.05 -1.80
N THR A 726 -37.63 -54.09 -2.57
CA THR A 726 -38.29 -53.89 -3.85
C THR A 726 -38.71 -52.43 -4.00
N THR A 727 -38.47 -51.92 -5.16
CA THR A 727 -39.28 -50.82 -5.77
C THR A 727 -40.69 -51.33 -6.13
N PRO A 728 -41.73 -50.51 -6.35
CA PRO A 728 -41.86 -49.64 -7.50
C PRO A 728 -42.75 -48.39 -7.32
N ASP A 729 -42.47 -47.36 -8.08
CA ASP A 729 -43.18 -46.79 -9.24
C ASP A 729 -44.48 -45.99 -9.04
N ASN A 730 -44.52 -44.87 -9.80
CA ASN A 730 -45.65 -44.18 -10.40
C ASN A 730 -46.44 -43.08 -9.68
N GLY A 731 -46.45 -41.95 -10.39
CA GLY A 731 -47.70 -41.21 -10.56
C GLY A 731 -47.63 -39.66 -10.53
N ASN A 732 -47.20 -39.07 -11.60
CA ASN A 732 -47.85 -38.04 -12.45
C ASN A 732 -48.92 -37.13 -11.81
N SER A 733 -48.81 -35.82 -11.90
CA SER A 733 -49.59 -34.92 -12.74
C SER A 733 -49.62 -33.46 -12.24
N ASN A 734 -49.27 -32.59 -13.13
CA ASN A 734 -49.91 -31.33 -13.59
C ASN A 734 -50.63 -30.41 -12.60
N GLN A 735 -50.22 -29.14 -12.53
CA GLN A 735 -50.88 -28.00 -13.19
C GLN A 735 -50.42 -26.66 -12.60
N GLN A 736 -49.93 -25.80 -13.47
CA GLN A 736 -50.05 -24.35 -13.33
C GLN A 736 -51.51 -23.92 -13.60
N PRO A 737 -52.01 -22.74 -13.17
CA PRO A 737 -51.72 -21.52 -13.90
C PRO A 737 -51.72 -20.18 -13.12
N ASN A 738 -51.01 -19.23 -13.68
CA ASN A 738 -51.27 -17.80 -13.90
C ASN A 738 -52.20 -17.03 -12.96
N THR A 739 -51.72 -15.86 -12.47
CA THR A 739 -52.19 -14.52 -12.88
C THR A 739 -51.45 -13.38 -12.18
N GLN A 740 -50.94 -12.45 -12.98
CA GLN A 740 -50.74 -11.02 -12.65
C GLN A 740 -52.05 -10.26 -12.86
N PRO A 741 -52.18 -8.91 -12.63
CA PRO A 741 -51.45 -7.91 -11.86
C PRO A 741 -52.36 -6.93 -11.08
N SER A 742 -51.83 -6.00 -10.27
CA SER A 742 -52.25 -4.59 -10.27
C SER A 742 -51.51 -3.69 -9.28
N LYS A 743 -50.97 -2.66 -9.81
CA LYS A 743 -50.88 -1.22 -9.51
C LYS A 743 -51.38 -0.71 -8.14
N GLY A 744 -50.64 0.25 -7.60
CA GLY A 744 -51.16 1.35 -6.80
C GLY A 744 -50.15 1.97 -5.83
N ASN A 745 -49.50 2.98 -6.22
CA ASN A 745 -49.35 4.36 -5.75
C ASN A 745 -49.14 4.70 -4.25
N ASN A 746 -48.14 5.53 -4.06
CA ASN A 746 -48.05 6.74 -3.19
C ASN A 746 -47.88 6.56 -1.66
N GLN A 747 -46.74 6.83 -1.14
CA GLN A 747 -46.30 8.13 -0.56
C GLN A 747 -44.78 8.15 -0.42
#